data_8e5ad2d5c93d17c5e5b16db4b67e2b62
#
_entry.id   8e5ad2d5c93d17c5e5b16db4b67e2b62
#
_cell.length_a   1.000
_cell.length_b   1.000
_cell.length_c   1.000
_cell.angle_alpha   90.00
_cell.angle_beta   90.00
_cell.angle_gamma   90.00
#
_symmetry.space_group_name_H-M   'P 1'
#
loop_
_entity.id
_entity.type
_entity.pdbx_description
1 polymer ?
#
loop_
_entity_poly.entity_id
_entity_poly.type
_entity_poly.pdbx_seq_one_letter_code
_entity_poly.pdbx_strand_id
1 'polypeptide(L)'
;MKRIFLLKGLDCPNCSAKIEKEVGELDGVQSSVVNLMKQTLTINVTQTAADTIASQIETIVHSHEPDVEVSEIVQESYIPEKKQEANESYNNEDKKLTVRLATGAAIYAIGMALTVFAKVPLPIELAFLIVSYVILGGDVVWQAVRNISKGRVFDEHFLMSVSTIGAFVIGEYPEAVAVMLFYQVGEFFQSLAVKRSRKSISDLMDIRPDSATVRRNGELITISPENVSIGEIIIVKPGEKIPLDGVVLDGDSMLDTRALTGESVPRSVHKGDEALSGCMNQTGVLMIKTTKAFGESTASKIIDLVENASSRKAPTENFITTFARYYTPVVVILAAFLAILPPIILGGGWTEWIRRGFVFLVVSCPCALVISIPLTFFGGIGAASKRGVLVKGSNYLEALNNVSVIVFDKTGTLTKGVFNVTDILPANGFSKEQVLEYAAEAESFSNHPIAKSILAAYEKEIDQSVISDYKEISGYGISVMAGEKKVFAGNTKLMDTECIEYTTCEKAGTKVYLAVDGQYAGCILITDEAKPDSKKAISDLKHIGVEKTVMLTGDDEKIGKSVAEELQLDKYYAQLLPDQKVEKVELLDSKKRPGSKLAFVGDGINDAPVLARADVGIAMGGLGSDAAIEAADVVLMTDEPSKLVDAIEVAKATKQIVMQNIVIALGIKSVFLILGALGIAGMWEAVFGDVGVTIIAVLNAMRILKK
;
A
#
# COMPACT_ATOMS: atom_id res chain seq x y z
N MET A 1 -5.76 5.33 -24.67
CA MET A 1 -6.40 4.02 -24.41
C MET A 1 -5.50 3.23 -23.46
N LYS A 2 -6.06 2.65 -22.38
CA LYS A 2 -5.30 1.82 -21.45
C LYS A 2 -5.29 0.36 -21.94
N ARG A 3 -4.13 -0.29 -22.02
CA ARG A 3 -3.98 -1.72 -22.34
C ARG A 3 -3.14 -2.40 -21.27
N ILE A 4 -3.44 -3.66 -20.99
CA ILE A 4 -2.77 -4.44 -19.95
C ILE A 4 -2.27 -5.75 -20.58
N PHE A 5 -0.99 -6.07 -20.36
CA PHE A 5 -0.35 -7.30 -20.82
C PHE A 5 0.07 -8.13 -19.61
N LEU A 6 -0.25 -9.42 -19.61
CA LEU A 6 0.29 -10.37 -18.66
C LEU A 6 1.69 -10.78 -19.10
N LEU A 7 2.66 -10.71 -18.20
CA LEU A 7 4.06 -11.09 -18.40
C LEU A 7 4.38 -12.31 -17.52
N LYS A 8 3.76 -13.44 -17.83
CA LYS A 8 3.85 -14.65 -17.01
C LYS A 8 5.28 -15.18 -16.95
N GLY A 9 5.82 -15.34 -15.73
CA GLY A 9 7.20 -15.76 -15.51
C GLY A 9 8.19 -14.60 -15.27
N LEU A 10 7.75 -13.34 -15.31
CA LEU A 10 8.62 -12.19 -15.01
C LEU A 10 8.93 -12.10 -13.53
N ASP A 11 10.13 -12.48 -13.12
CA ASP A 11 10.55 -12.51 -11.72
C ASP A 11 11.69 -11.54 -11.38
N CYS A 12 12.35 -11.00 -12.36
CA CYS A 12 13.53 -10.15 -12.22
C CYS A 12 13.15 -8.66 -12.07
N PRO A 13 13.40 -8.00 -10.91
CA PRO A 13 13.10 -6.58 -10.71
C PRO A 13 13.88 -5.65 -11.65
N ASN A 14 15.12 -6.03 -11.99
CA ASN A 14 15.96 -5.25 -12.90
C ASN A 14 15.44 -5.34 -14.34
N CYS A 15 15.02 -6.52 -14.79
CA CYS A 15 14.41 -6.73 -16.10
C CYS A 15 13.08 -5.99 -16.23
N SER A 16 12.25 -6.05 -15.18
CA SER A 16 11.01 -5.29 -15.06
C SER A 16 11.22 -3.78 -15.26
N ALA A 17 12.21 -3.19 -14.60
CA ALA A 17 12.52 -1.76 -14.73
C ALA A 17 13.02 -1.39 -16.14
N LYS A 18 13.74 -2.28 -16.79
CA LYS A 18 14.23 -2.09 -18.17
C LYS A 18 13.09 -2.19 -19.17
N ILE A 19 12.23 -3.21 -19.04
CA ILE A 19 11.02 -3.39 -19.88
C ILE A 19 10.13 -2.15 -19.76
N GLU A 20 9.85 -1.70 -18.54
CA GLU A 20 9.04 -0.51 -18.28
C GLU A 20 9.59 0.73 -19.01
N LYS A 21 10.90 0.93 -18.92
CA LYS A 21 11.54 2.07 -19.58
C LYS A 21 11.48 1.98 -21.11
N GLU A 22 11.87 0.85 -21.67
CA GLU A 22 11.94 0.68 -23.15
C GLU A 22 10.56 0.70 -23.79
N VAL A 23 9.55 0.13 -23.13
CA VAL A 23 8.16 0.24 -23.59
C VAL A 23 7.66 1.68 -23.47
N GLY A 24 8.08 2.41 -22.44
CA GLY A 24 7.75 3.83 -22.29
C GLY A 24 8.37 4.75 -23.34
N GLU A 25 9.46 4.32 -23.98
CA GLU A 25 10.15 5.04 -25.07
C GLU A 25 9.56 4.74 -26.47
N LEU A 26 8.57 3.83 -26.59
CA LEU A 26 7.92 3.53 -27.86
C LEU A 26 7.03 4.67 -28.34
N ASP A 27 7.03 4.91 -29.66
CA ASP A 27 6.19 5.92 -30.29
C ASP A 27 4.70 5.66 -30.01
N GLY A 28 4.01 6.66 -29.46
CA GLY A 28 2.59 6.59 -29.13
C GLY A 28 2.27 6.09 -27.71
N VAL A 29 3.26 5.68 -26.91
CA VAL A 29 3.11 5.34 -25.50
C VAL A 29 3.26 6.60 -24.65
N GLN A 30 2.22 6.93 -23.88
CA GLN A 30 2.23 8.07 -22.96
C GLN A 30 2.77 7.70 -21.58
N SER A 31 2.52 6.48 -21.15
CA SER A 31 3.05 5.93 -19.89
C SER A 31 3.11 4.41 -19.97
N SER A 32 4.12 3.84 -19.34
CA SER A 32 4.28 2.39 -19.16
C SER A 32 4.63 2.10 -17.71
N VAL A 33 4.01 1.08 -17.13
CA VAL A 33 4.24 0.65 -15.76
C VAL A 33 4.23 -0.87 -15.70
N VAL A 34 5.32 -1.46 -15.20
CA VAL A 34 5.40 -2.91 -14.95
C VAL A 34 5.11 -3.18 -13.47
N ASN A 35 4.05 -3.93 -13.22
CA ASN A 35 3.76 -4.48 -11.91
C ASN A 35 4.38 -5.87 -11.79
N LEU A 36 5.49 -5.96 -11.07
CA LEU A 36 6.23 -7.22 -10.91
C LEU A 36 5.46 -8.25 -10.08
N MET A 37 4.55 -7.83 -9.19
CA MET A 37 3.76 -8.75 -8.35
C MET A 37 2.64 -9.42 -9.14
N LYS A 38 1.92 -8.65 -9.95
CA LYS A 38 0.89 -9.16 -10.88
C LYS A 38 1.51 -9.77 -12.14
N GLN A 39 2.80 -9.56 -12.36
CA GLN A 39 3.44 -9.87 -13.64
C GLN A 39 2.70 -9.21 -14.81
N THR A 40 2.30 -7.96 -14.67
CA THR A 40 1.56 -7.22 -15.69
C THR A 40 2.28 -5.95 -16.10
N LEU A 41 2.17 -5.64 -17.38
CA LEU A 41 2.57 -4.37 -17.97
C LEU A 41 1.31 -3.59 -18.32
N THR A 42 1.14 -2.43 -17.74
CA THR A 42 0.06 -1.49 -18.07
C THR A 42 0.63 -0.35 -18.89
N ILE A 43 0.04 -0.08 -20.05
CA ILE A 43 0.41 1.03 -20.92
C ILE A 43 -0.78 1.93 -21.23
N ASN A 44 -0.52 3.24 -21.38
CA ASN A 44 -1.45 4.19 -21.97
C ASN A 44 -0.94 4.57 -23.34
N VAL A 45 -1.76 4.28 -24.38
CA VAL A 45 -1.40 4.51 -25.80
C VAL A 45 -2.36 5.43 -26.51
N THR A 46 -1.88 6.12 -27.53
CA THR A 46 -2.71 6.87 -28.48
C THR A 46 -3.41 5.91 -29.44
N GLN A 47 -4.59 6.28 -29.96
CA GLN A 47 -5.39 5.42 -30.85
C GLN A 47 -4.66 4.99 -32.13
N THR A 48 -3.68 5.76 -32.59
CA THR A 48 -2.95 5.52 -33.84
C THR A 48 -1.86 4.44 -33.74
N ALA A 49 -1.42 4.07 -32.54
CA ALA A 49 -0.33 3.10 -32.33
C ALA A 49 -0.81 1.72 -31.85
N ALA A 50 -2.14 1.53 -31.72
CA ALA A 50 -2.70 0.37 -31.02
C ALA A 50 -2.40 -0.98 -31.70
N ASP A 51 -2.33 -1.06 -33.02
CA ASP A 51 -2.26 -2.34 -33.75
C ASP A 51 -0.85 -2.96 -33.79
N THR A 52 0.21 -2.16 -33.68
CA THR A 52 1.59 -2.65 -33.79
C THR A 52 2.31 -2.81 -32.44
N ILE A 53 1.74 -2.21 -31.38
CA ILE A 53 2.40 -2.10 -30.08
C ILE A 53 2.56 -3.45 -29.37
N ALA A 54 1.63 -4.39 -29.57
CA ALA A 54 1.68 -5.70 -28.92
C ALA A 54 2.92 -6.51 -29.35
N SER A 55 3.21 -6.55 -30.63
CA SER A 55 4.40 -7.26 -31.15
C SER A 55 5.72 -6.58 -30.73
N GLN A 56 5.71 -5.25 -30.59
CA GLN A 56 6.88 -4.51 -30.12
C GLN A 56 7.13 -4.79 -28.63
N ILE A 57 6.07 -4.83 -27.80
CA ILE A 57 6.16 -5.20 -26.39
C ILE A 57 6.69 -6.61 -26.23
N GLU A 58 6.13 -7.58 -26.97
CA GLU A 58 6.60 -8.97 -26.94
C GLU A 58 8.09 -9.06 -27.31
N THR A 59 8.53 -8.32 -28.32
CA THR A 59 9.94 -8.24 -28.72
C THR A 59 10.81 -7.66 -27.61
N ILE A 60 10.37 -6.60 -26.93
CA ILE A 60 11.09 -5.97 -25.82
C ILE A 60 11.14 -6.93 -24.62
N VAL A 61 10.01 -7.55 -24.24
CA VAL A 61 9.95 -8.49 -23.11
C VAL A 61 10.88 -9.66 -23.36
N HIS A 62 10.76 -10.35 -24.51
CA HIS A 62 11.62 -11.47 -24.86
C HIS A 62 13.09 -11.06 -25.08
N SER A 63 13.35 -9.77 -25.24
CA SER A 63 14.73 -9.27 -25.29
C SER A 63 15.41 -9.30 -23.94
N HIS A 64 14.64 -9.15 -22.86
CA HIS A 64 15.12 -9.15 -21.47
C HIS A 64 14.94 -10.51 -20.81
N GLU A 65 13.79 -11.12 -21.02
CA GLU A 65 13.39 -12.40 -20.44
C GLU A 65 12.76 -13.27 -21.53
N PRO A 66 13.54 -14.16 -22.16
CA PRO A 66 13.06 -14.99 -23.29
C PRO A 66 11.94 -15.95 -22.92
N ASP A 67 11.90 -16.38 -21.65
CA ASP A 67 10.99 -17.40 -21.17
C ASP A 67 9.67 -16.82 -20.62
N VAL A 68 9.50 -15.48 -20.65
CA VAL A 68 8.28 -14.81 -20.23
C VAL A 68 7.22 -14.90 -21.30
N GLU A 69 6.08 -15.48 -20.98
CA GLU A 69 4.90 -15.49 -21.86
C GLU A 69 4.19 -14.13 -21.82
N VAL A 70 4.01 -13.49 -22.98
CA VAL A 70 3.33 -12.21 -23.12
C VAL A 70 1.93 -12.43 -23.70
N SER A 71 0.89 -12.02 -22.99
CA SER A 71 -0.49 -12.09 -23.47
C SER A 71 -1.26 -10.82 -23.10
N GLU A 72 -2.09 -10.32 -24.01
CA GLU A 72 -2.92 -9.15 -23.74
C GLU A 72 -4.18 -9.56 -22.97
N ILE A 73 -4.47 -8.84 -21.88
CA ILE A 73 -5.69 -9.03 -21.10
C ILE A 73 -6.79 -8.13 -21.69
N VAL A 74 -7.76 -8.75 -22.38
CA VAL A 74 -8.97 -8.07 -22.81
C VAL A 74 -9.93 -8.05 -21.64
N GLN A 75 -10.46 -6.88 -21.28
CA GLN A 75 -11.20 -6.59 -20.04
C GLN A 75 -12.43 -7.49 -19.75
N GLU A 76 -12.83 -8.37 -20.64
CA GLU A 76 -14.04 -9.23 -20.48
C GLU A 76 -13.78 -10.66 -19.96
N SER A 77 -12.55 -11.10 -19.76
CA SER A 77 -12.28 -12.51 -19.43
C SER A 77 -11.00 -12.77 -18.62
N TYR A 78 -10.71 -11.99 -17.59
CA TYR A 78 -9.67 -12.40 -16.64
C TYR A 78 -10.24 -13.44 -15.67
N ILE A 79 -10.18 -14.71 -16.04
CA ILE A 79 -10.32 -15.84 -15.11
C ILE A 79 -8.90 -16.11 -14.57
N PRO A 80 -8.63 -15.87 -13.28
CA PRO A 80 -7.36 -16.31 -12.71
C PRO A 80 -7.30 -17.83 -12.84
N GLU A 81 -6.35 -18.33 -13.61
CA GLU A 81 -6.06 -19.77 -13.68
C GLU A 81 -5.96 -20.34 -12.27
N LYS A 82 -6.57 -21.52 -12.09
CA LYS A 82 -6.63 -22.23 -10.82
C LYS A 82 -5.25 -22.24 -10.15
N LYS A 83 -5.19 -21.84 -8.88
CA LYS A 83 -3.99 -21.89 -8.00
C LYS A 83 -3.19 -23.20 -8.11
N GLN A 84 -3.78 -24.29 -8.60
CA GLN A 84 -3.14 -25.57 -8.80
C GLN A 84 -2.19 -25.62 -10.02
N GLU A 85 -2.56 -25.02 -11.16
CA GLU A 85 -1.72 -25.06 -12.38
C GLU A 85 -0.51 -24.13 -12.27
N ALA A 86 -0.66 -22.98 -11.62
CA ALA A 86 0.47 -22.08 -11.32
C ALA A 86 1.48 -22.75 -10.38
N ASN A 87 1.04 -23.43 -9.33
CA ASN A 87 1.92 -24.16 -8.40
C ASN A 87 2.66 -25.34 -9.07
N GLU A 88 2.07 -26.03 -10.03
CA GLU A 88 2.72 -27.14 -10.74
C GLU A 88 3.78 -26.65 -11.75
N SER A 89 3.55 -25.55 -12.44
CA SER A 89 4.51 -24.94 -13.35
C SER A 89 5.74 -24.42 -12.58
N TYR A 90 5.56 -23.71 -11.47
CA TYR A 90 6.63 -23.23 -10.60
C TYR A 90 7.49 -24.36 -9.99
N ASN A 91 6.86 -25.47 -9.57
CA ASN A 91 7.58 -26.64 -9.06
C ASN A 91 8.46 -27.33 -10.12
N ASN A 92 8.09 -27.28 -11.38
CA ASN A 92 8.85 -27.90 -12.44
C ASN A 92 10.11 -27.11 -12.83
N GLU A 93 10.08 -25.78 -12.83
CA GLU A 93 11.24 -24.91 -13.08
C GLU A 93 12.27 -25.00 -11.97
N ASP A 94 11.83 -24.92 -10.70
CA ASP A 94 12.72 -25.09 -9.55
C ASP A 94 13.39 -26.46 -9.53
N LYS A 95 12.68 -27.52 -9.95
CA LYS A 95 13.27 -28.88 -10.10
C LYS A 95 14.32 -28.92 -11.20
N LYS A 96 14.06 -28.31 -12.38
CA LYS A 96 15.04 -28.26 -13.47
C LYS A 96 16.32 -27.53 -13.04
N LEU A 97 16.18 -26.37 -12.39
CA LEU A 97 17.31 -25.60 -11.89
C LEU A 97 18.10 -26.38 -10.81
N THR A 98 17.39 -27.01 -9.87
CA THR A 98 18.01 -27.83 -8.82
C THR A 98 18.79 -29.02 -9.41
N VAL A 99 18.22 -29.72 -10.41
CA VAL A 99 18.88 -30.83 -11.09
C VAL A 99 20.12 -30.34 -11.84
N ARG A 100 20.04 -29.22 -12.55
CA ARG A 100 21.18 -28.60 -13.25
C ARG A 100 22.31 -28.23 -12.30
N LEU A 101 21.99 -27.57 -11.18
CA LEU A 101 22.94 -27.21 -10.14
C LEU A 101 23.61 -28.45 -9.51
N ALA A 102 22.81 -29.45 -9.15
CA ALA A 102 23.32 -30.69 -8.56
C ALA A 102 24.23 -31.45 -9.54
N THR A 103 23.86 -31.52 -10.82
CA THR A 103 24.65 -32.19 -11.85
C THR A 103 25.96 -31.46 -12.10
N GLY A 104 25.93 -30.14 -12.28
CA GLY A 104 27.12 -29.33 -12.48
C GLY A 104 28.08 -29.39 -11.28
N ALA A 105 27.52 -29.26 -10.06
CA ALA A 105 28.33 -29.40 -8.83
C ALA A 105 28.96 -30.79 -8.66
N ALA A 106 28.23 -31.87 -8.99
CA ALA A 106 28.74 -33.21 -8.94
C ALA A 106 29.89 -33.41 -9.93
N ILE A 107 29.78 -32.95 -11.17
CA ILE A 107 30.85 -33.05 -12.17
C ILE A 107 32.06 -32.22 -11.75
N TYR A 108 31.85 -31.01 -11.18
CA TYR A 108 32.93 -30.21 -10.61
C TYR A 108 33.67 -30.95 -9.48
N ALA A 109 32.90 -31.48 -8.51
CA ALA A 109 33.46 -32.22 -7.40
C ALA A 109 34.24 -33.47 -7.83
N ILE A 110 33.75 -34.22 -8.84
CA ILE A 110 34.43 -35.36 -9.44
C ILE A 110 35.73 -34.91 -10.11
N GLY A 111 35.69 -33.85 -10.92
CA GLY A 111 36.87 -33.27 -11.56
C GLY A 111 37.96 -32.91 -10.54
N MET A 112 37.59 -32.18 -9.49
CA MET A 112 38.49 -31.80 -8.39
C MET A 112 39.05 -33.00 -7.63
N ALA A 113 38.20 -34.00 -7.33
CA ALA A 113 38.66 -35.22 -6.67
C ALA A 113 39.67 -36.02 -7.52
N LEU A 114 39.41 -36.13 -8.82
CA LEU A 114 40.33 -36.78 -9.75
C LEU A 114 41.70 -36.06 -9.84
N THR A 115 41.67 -34.72 -9.80
CA THR A 115 42.90 -33.93 -9.79
C THR A 115 43.72 -34.12 -8.54
N VAL A 116 43.04 -34.05 -7.37
CA VAL A 116 43.73 -34.16 -6.05
C VAL A 116 44.19 -35.58 -5.74
N PHE A 117 43.35 -36.59 -5.98
CA PHE A 117 43.64 -37.97 -5.56
C PHE A 117 44.27 -38.84 -6.64
N ALA A 118 43.85 -38.68 -7.91
CA ALA A 118 44.34 -39.55 -9.00
C ALA A 118 45.41 -38.89 -9.88
N LYS A 119 45.76 -37.60 -9.67
CA LYS A 119 46.76 -36.83 -10.41
C LYS A 119 46.63 -37.01 -11.96
N VAL A 120 45.38 -36.90 -12.44
CA VAL A 120 45.07 -37.05 -13.87
C VAL A 120 45.78 -36.00 -14.74
N PRO A 121 46.04 -36.28 -16.03
CA PRO A 121 46.59 -35.30 -16.95
C PRO A 121 45.68 -34.10 -17.12
N LEU A 122 46.27 -32.91 -17.24
CA LEU A 122 45.57 -31.64 -17.43
C LEU A 122 44.40 -31.64 -18.46
N PRO A 123 44.49 -32.33 -19.62
CA PRO A 123 43.37 -32.35 -20.59
C PRO A 123 42.10 -33.04 -20.03
N ILE A 124 42.25 -34.04 -19.17
CA ILE A 124 41.12 -34.74 -18.55
C ILE A 124 40.47 -33.86 -17.50
N GLU A 125 41.24 -33.23 -16.63
CA GLU A 125 40.80 -32.25 -15.66
C GLU A 125 40.02 -31.12 -16.34
N LEU A 126 40.62 -30.52 -17.38
CA LEU A 126 40.03 -29.43 -18.12
C LEU A 126 38.70 -29.85 -18.77
N ALA A 127 38.59 -31.08 -19.28
CA ALA A 127 37.32 -31.57 -19.84
C ALA A 127 36.18 -31.58 -18.80
N PHE A 128 36.46 -32.09 -17.60
CA PHE A 128 35.45 -32.08 -16.50
C PHE A 128 35.08 -30.67 -16.10
N LEU A 129 36.03 -29.75 -15.97
CA LEU A 129 35.81 -28.36 -15.61
C LEU A 129 35.04 -27.59 -16.66
N ILE A 130 35.35 -27.77 -17.95
CA ILE A 130 34.62 -27.15 -19.08
C ILE A 130 33.17 -27.67 -19.13
N VAL A 131 32.94 -28.99 -18.99
CA VAL A 131 31.60 -29.56 -19.02
C VAL A 131 30.79 -29.02 -17.83
N SER A 132 31.37 -28.98 -16.63
CA SER A 132 30.72 -28.38 -15.47
C SER A 132 30.40 -26.90 -15.70
N TYR A 133 31.36 -26.12 -16.24
CA TYR A 133 31.17 -24.70 -16.54
C TYR A 133 30.03 -24.47 -17.55
N VAL A 134 29.95 -25.25 -18.60
CA VAL A 134 28.90 -25.15 -19.63
C VAL A 134 27.53 -25.47 -19.03
N ILE A 135 27.44 -26.47 -18.14
CA ILE A 135 26.17 -26.83 -17.46
C ILE A 135 25.74 -25.73 -16.48
N LEU A 136 26.68 -25.17 -15.71
CA LEU A 136 26.38 -24.17 -14.69
C LEU A 136 26.23 -22.75 -15.27
N GLY A 137 27.04 -22.37 -16.21
CA GLY A 137 27.17 -20.99 -16.67
C GLY A 137 26.83 -20.73 -18.14
N GLY A 138 26.44 -21.77 -18.88
CA GLY A 138 26.19 -21.62 -20.33
C GLY A 138 25.03 -20.64 -20.62
N ASP A 139 24.01 -20.59 -19.80
CA ASP A 139 22.92 -19.63 -19.86
C ASP A 139 23.40 -18.21 -19.55
N VAL A 140 24.23 -18.04 -18.51
CA VAL A 140 24.78 -16.72 -18.13
C VAL A 140 25.63 -16.14 -19.25
N VAL A 141 26.52 -16.96 -19.85
CA VAL A 141 27.38 -16.54 -20.98
C VAL A 141 26.51 -16.23 -22.19
N TRP A 142 25.52 -17.07 -22.50
CA TRP A 142 24.61 -16.83 -23.63
C TRP A 142 23.84 -15.52 -23.48
N GLN A 143 23.33 -15.27 -22.25
CA GLN A 143 22.62 -14.03 -21.91
C GLN A 143 23.55 -12.80 -22.07
N ALA A 144 24.80 -12.90 -21.62
CA ALA A 144 25.80 -11.86 -21.77
C ALA A 144 26.07 -11.55 -23.24
N VAL A 145 26.30 -12.57 -24.09
CA VAL A 145 26.52 -12.40 -25.55
C VAL A 145 25.31 -11.75 -26.22
N ARG A 146 24.11 -12.19 -25.87
CA ARG A 146 22.87 -11.64 -26.40
C ARG A 146 22.68 -10.18 -25.99
N ASN A 147 23.00 -9.82 -24.73
CA ASN A 147 22.88 -8.45 -24.24
C ASN A 147 23.90 -7.52 -24.90
N ILE A 148 25.13 -7.99 -25.12
CA ILE A 148 26.15 -7.25 -25.85
C ILE A 148 25.72 -7.02 -27.30
N SER A 149 25.16 -8.02 -27.99
CA SER A 149 24.71 -7.90 -29.38
C SER A 149 23.58 -6.86 -29.54
N LYS A 150 22.86 -6.54 -28.44
CA LYS A 150 21.83 -5.51 -28.40
C LYS A 150 22.33 -4.16 -27.86
N GLY A 151 23.65 -3.96 -27.75
CA GLY A 151 24.24 -2.73 -27.22
C GLY A 151 24.15 -2.56 -25.72
N ARG A 152 23.72 -3.58 -24.97
CA ARG A 152 23.63 -3.58 -23.54
C ARG A 152 24.86 -4.24 -22.93
N VAL A 153 25.86 -3.41 -22.71
CA VAL A 153 27.12 -3.79 -22.08
C VAL A 153 27.06 -3.39 -20.59
N PHE A 154 27.79 -4.09 -19.73
CA PHE A 154 27.92 -3.80 -18.30
C PHE A 154 26.73 -4.22 -17.41
N ASP A 155 26.07 -5.33 -17.75
CA ASP A 155 25.15 -6.01 -16.84
C ASP A 155 25.86 -7.08 -15.99
N GLU A 156 25.15 -7.69 -15.05
CA GLU A 156 25.67 -8.73 -14.15
C GLU A 156 26.15 -9.96 -14.92
N HIS A 157 25.44 -10.39 -15.98
CA HIS A 157 25.82 -11.53 -16.80
C HIS A 157 27.12 -11.26 -17.55
N PHE A 158 27.33 -10.03 -18.04
CA PHE A 158 28.58 -9.60 -18.65
C PHE A 158 29.73 -9.65 -17.64
N LEU A 159 29.55 -9.07 -16.45
CA LEU A 159 30.58 -9.04 -15.42
C LEU A 159 31.03 -10.45 -15.02
N MET A 160 30.05 -11.35 -14.79
CA MET A 160 30.31 -12.74 -14.42
C MET A 160 30.99 -13.50 -15.58
N SER A 161 30.50 -13.34 -16.81
CA SER A 161 31.08 -14.00 -17.98
C SER A 161 32.50 -13.56 -18.25
N VAL A 162 32.78 -12.26 -18.23
CA VAL A 162 34.13 -11.72 -18.44
C VAL A 162 35.11 -12.20 -17.38
N SER A 163 34.67 -12.18 -16.10
CA SER A 163 35.53 -12.60 -14.99
C SER A 163 35.84 -14.11 -15.03
N THR A 164 34.84 -14.96 -15.29
CA THR A 164 35.03 -16.40 -15.33
C THR A 164 35.76 -16.92 -16.57
N ILE A 165 35.44 -16.38 -17.76
CA ILE A 165 36.18 -16.68 -18.99
C ILE A 165 37.62 -16.16 -18.87
N GLY A 166 37.81 -14.96 -18.31
CA GLY A 166 39.12 -14.40 -18.02
C GLY A 166 39.95 -15.27 -17.09
N ALA A 167 39.30 -15.85 -16.05
CA ALA A 167 39.95 -16.82 -15.14
C ALA A 167 40.43 -18.08 -15.90
N PHE A 168 39.63 -18.59 -16.86
CA PHE A 168 40.09 -19.67 -17.73
C PHE A 168 41.32 -19.27 -18.55
N VAL A 169 41.38 -18.04 -19.09
CA VAL A 169 42.49 -17.55 -19.90
C VAL A 169 43.78 -17.43 -19.08
N ILE A 170 43.72 -17.05 -17.83
CA ILE A 170 44.89 -16.93 -16.93
C ILE A 170 45.29 -18.26 -16.24
N GLY A 171 44.53 -19.35 -16.50
CA GLY A 171 44.84 -20.68 -15.97
C GLY A 171 44.20 -21.05 -14.62
N GLU A 172 43.31 -20.19 -14.10
CA GLU A 172 42.57 -20.41 -12.82
C GLU A 172 41.28 -21.19 -13.11
N TYR A 173 41.39 -22.39 -13.69
CA TYR A 173 40.25 -23.19 -14.16
C TYR A 173 39.27 -23.58 -13.04
N PRO A 174 39.78 -24.14 -11.87
CA PRO A 174 38.86 -24.49 -10.79
C PRO A 174 38.10 -23.29 -10.21
N GLU A 175 38.80 -22.14 -10.08
CA GLU A 175 38.19 -20.91 -9.57
C GLU A 175 37.08 -20.41 -10.48
N ALA A 176 37.25 -20.46 -11.80
CA ALA A 176 36.25 -20.04 -12.77
C ALA A 176 34.93 -20.82 -12.60
N VAL A 177 35.03 -22.15 -12.43
CA VAL A 177 33.87 -23.03 -12.25
C VAL A 177 33.25 -22.82 -10.86
N ALA A 178 34.07 -22.68 -9.83
CA ALA A 178 33.58 -22.41 -8.46
C ALA A 178 32.80 -21.11 -8.39
N VAL A 179 33.32 -20.03 -9.00
CA VAL A 179 32.63 -18.73 -9.06
C VAL A 179 31.27 -18.86 -9.74
N MET A 180 31.18 -19.57 -10.85
CA MET A 180 29.91 -19.77 -11.56
C MET A 180 28.94 -20.64 -10.75
N LEU A 181 29.45 -21.69 -10.07
CA LEU A 181 28.64 -22.51 -9.15
C LEU A 181 28.05 -21.67 -8.00
N PHE A 182 28.89 -20.90 -7.30
CA PHE A 182 28.43 -20.06 -6.20
C PHE A 182 27.47 -18.97 -6.66
N TYR A 183 27.71 -18.39 -7.82
CA TYR A 183 26.78 -17.43 -8.44
C TYR A 183 25.40 -18.06 -8.67
N GLN A 184 25.33 -19.21 -9.30
CA GLN A 184 24.09 -19.93 -9.58
C GLN A 184 23.37 -20.39 -8.28
N VAL A 185 24.12 -20.85 -7.28
CA VAL A 185 23.57 -21.15 -5.97
C VAL A 185 22.99 -19.89 -5.31
N GLY A 186 23.67 -18.76 -5.45
CA GLY A 186 23.20 -17.46 -4.98
C GLY A 186 21.89 -17.04 -5.62
N GLU A 187 21.81 -17.11 -6.94
CA GLU A 187 20.60 -16.82 -7.71
C GLU A 187 19.43 -17.72 -7.30
N PHE A 188 19.70 -19.02 -7.07
CA PHE A 188 18.67 -19.95 -6.57
C PHE A 188 18.13 -19.54 -5.20
N PHE A 189 18.99 -19.27 -4.21
CA PHE A 189 18.53 -18.82 -2.88
C PHE A 189 17.85 -17.48 -2.93
N GLN A 190 18.29 -16.57 -3.77
CA GLN A 190 17.69 -15.26 -3.99
C GLN A 190 16.28 -15.39 -4.57
N SER A 191 16.09 -16.20 -5.63
CA SER A 191 14.77 -16.45 -6.22
C SER A 191 13.82 -17.10 -5.22
N LEU A 192 14.31 -18.07 -4.43
CA LEU A 192 13.53 -18.73 -3.37
C LEU A 192 13.10 -17.73 -2.28
N ALA A 193 13.98 -16.82 -1.87
CA ALA A 193 13.69 -15.81 -0.86
C ALA A 193 12.66 -14.78 -1.36
N VAL A 194 12.79 -14.34 -2.63
CA VAL A 194 11.84 -13.44 -3.28
C VAL A 194 10.46 -14.13 -3.42
N LYS A 195 10.42 -15.38 -3.90
CA LYS A 195 9.18 -16.18 -4.01
C LYS A 195 8.50 -16.34 -2.65
N ARG A 196 9.26 -16.68 -1.60
CA ARG A 196 8.73 -16.84 -0.23
C ARG A 196 8.18 -15.52 0.33
N SER A 197 8.86 -14.41 0.06
CA SER A 197 8.39 -13.09 0.47
C SER A 197 7.11 -12.68 -0.26
N ARG A 198 7.04 -12.90 -1.58
CA ARG A 198 5.82 -12.67 -2.37
C ARG A 198 4.65 -13.50 -1.85
N LYS A 199 4.88 -14.80 -1.60
CA LYS A 199 3.86 -15.68 -1.02
C LYS A 199 3.38 -15.17 0.33
N SER A 200 4.29 -14.77 1.23
CA SER A 200 3.90 -14.21 2.53
C SER A 200 3.05 -12.94 2.40
N ILE A 201 3.33 -12.08 1.44
CA ILE A 201 2.53 -10.87 1.16
C ILE A 201 1.17 -11.27 0.55
N SER A 202 1.15 -12.22 -0.37
CA SER A 202 -0.09 -12.74 -0.96
C SER A 202 -0.97 -13.45 0.09
N ASP A 203 -0.36 -14.22 1.01
CA ASP A 203 -1.08 -14.88 2.10
C ASP A 203 -1.67 -13.88 3.11
N LEU A 204 -1.04 -12.68 3.26
CA LEU A 204 -1.60 -11.56 4.04
C LEU A 204 -2.86 -10.98 3.41
N MET A 205 -3.01 -11.15 2.10
CA MET A 205 -4.10 -10.64 1.29
C MET A 205 -5.11 -11.75 0.94
N ASP A 206 -5.08 -12.89 1.65
CA ASP A 206 -6.07 -13.97 1.49
C ASP A 206 -7.44 -13.55 2.06
N ILE A 207 -7.89 -12.38 1.61
CA ILE A 207 -9.22 -11.82 1.90
C ILE A 207 -10.22 -12.34 0.85
N ARG A 208 -9.74 -12.77 -0.32
CA ARG A 208 -10.58 -13.18 -1.45
C ARG A 208 -11.38 -14.43 -1.12
N PRO A 209 -12.71 -14.40 -1.28
CA PRO A 209 -13.55 -15.58 -1.17
C PRO A 209 -13.40 -16.46 -2.41
N ASP A 210 -13.30 -17.78 -2.21
CA ASP A 210 -13.13 -18.73 -3.32
C ASP A 210 -14.46 -19.12 -3.99
N SER A 211 -15.60 -19.01 -3.28
CA SER A 211 -16.93 -19.38 -3.78
C SER A 211 -18.04 -18.60 -3.08
N ALA A 212 -19.20 -18.55 -3.70
CA ALA A 212 -20.43 -17.99 -3.16
C ALA A 212 -21.57 -19.01 -3.25
N THR A 213 -22.29 -19.24 -2.16
CA THR A 213 -23.52 -20.05 -2.15
C THR A 213 -24.71 -19.12 -2.36
N VAL A 214 -25.37 -19.25 -3.51
CA VAL A 214 -26.49 -18.39 -3.94
C VAL A 214 -27.79 -19.20 -3.88
N ARG A 215 -28.88 -18.53 -3.52
CA ARG A 215 -30.22 -19.12 -3.57
C ARG A 215 -30.92 -18.74 -4.88
N ARG A 216 -31.01 -19.68 -5.86
CA ARG A 216 -31.70 -19.53 -7.14
C ARG A 216 -32.86 -20.52 -7.24
N ASN A 217 -34.06 -20.07 -7.55
CA ASN A 217 -35.25 -20.88 -7.69
C ASN A 217 -35.55 -21.82 -6.49
N GLY A 218 -35.16 -21.40 -5.28
CA GLY A 218 -35.33 -22.20 -4.05
C GLY A 218 -34.20 -23.18 -3.75
N GLU A 219 -33.27 -23.40 -4.68
CA GLU A 219 -32.13 -24.30 -4.53
C GLU A 219 -30.86 -23.50 -4.17
N LEU A 220 -29.96 -24.16 -3.43
CA LEU A 220 -28.64 -23.59 -3.07
C LEU A 220 -27.62 -24.08 -4.09
N ILE A 221 -27.00 -23.13 -4.79
CA ILE A 221 -25.99 -23.40 -5.82
C ILE A 221 -24.71 -22.71 -5.42
N THR A 222 -23.58 -23.42 -5.39
CA THR A 222 -22.27 -22.83 -5.17
C THR A 222 -21.64 -22.44 -6.50
N ILE A 223 -21.33 -21.16 -6.67
CA ILE A 223 -20.78 -20.59 -7.90
C ILE A 223 -19.55 -19.71 -7.58
N SER A 224 -18.82 -19.31 -8.62
CA SER A 224 -17.79 -18.27 -8.46
C SER A 224 -18.45 -16.94 -8.04
N PRO A 225 -17.85 -16.16 -7.09
CA PRO A 225 -18.38 -14.86 -6.68
C PRO A 225 -18.56 -13.90 -7.85
N GLU A 226 -17.78 -14.03 -8.91
CA GLU A 226 -17.85 -13.21 -10.14
C GLU A 226 -19.17 -13.41 -10.91
N ASN A 227 -19.82 -14.56 -10.73
CA ASN A 227 -21.08 -14.92 -11.39
C ASN A 227 -22.33 -14.59 -10.56
N VAL A 228 -22.17 -13.89 -9.44
CA VAL A 228 -23.26 -13.42 -8.58
C VAL A 228 -23.69 -12.03 -9.03
N SER A 229 -24.98 -11.87 -9.28
CA SER A 229 -25.56 -10.58 -9.69
C SER A 229 -25.94 -9.73 -8.50
N ILE A 230 -25.97 -8.40 -8.69
CA ILE A 230 -26.47 -7.47 -7.67
C ILE A 230 -27.94 -7.79 -7.37
N GLY A 231 -28.30 -7.84 -6.08
CA GLY A 231 -29.65 -8.14 -5.60
C GLY A 231 -29.92 -9.62 -5.36
N GLU A 232 -29.01 -10.54 -5.75
CA GLU A 232 -29.12 -11.96 -5.39
C GLU A 232 -28.90 -12.20 -3.90
N ILE A 233 -29.46 -13.28 -3.39
CA ILE A 233 -29.33 -13.67 -1.99
C ILE A 233 -28.23 -14.72 -1.87
N ILE A 234 -27.20 -14.39 -1.12
CA ILE A 234 -26.11 -15.29 -0.77
C ILE A 234 -26.30 -15.82 0.67
N ILE A 235 -25.90 -17.05 0.89
CA ILE A 235 -25.94 -17.71 2.20
C ILE A 235 -24.51 -17.95 2.65
N VAL A 236 -24.17 -17.41 3.85
CA VAL A 236 -22.83 -17.51 4.42
C VAL A 236 -22.91 -18.25 5.75
N LYS A 237 -22.27 -19.43 5.81
CA LYS A 237 -22.22 -20.28 7.01
C LYS A 237 -21.10 -19.86 7.95
N PRO A 238 -21.15 -20.27 9.23
CA PRO A 238 -20.03 -20.12 10.16
C PRO A 238 -18.74 -20.73 9.57
N GLY A 239 -17.64 -19.97 9.65
CA GLY A 239 -16.33 -20.35 9.10
C GLY A 239 -16.16 -20.01 7.61
N GLU A 240 -17.17 -19.46 6.93
CA GLU A 240 -17.06 -19.01 5.55
C GLU A 240 -16.78 -17.51 5.48
N LYS A 241 -16.03 -17.09 4.45
CA LYS A 241 -15.84 -15.67 4.13
C LYS A 241 -17.06 -15.13 3.40
N ILE A 242 -17.44 -13.89 3.68
CA ILE A 242 -18.51 -13.19 2.95
C ILE A 242 -18.02 -12.91 1.52
N PRO A 243 -18.71 -13.43 0.49
CA PRO A 243 -18.19 -13.36 -0.87
C PRO A 243 -18.39 -12.00 -1.55
N LEU A 244 -19.46 -11.27 -1.26
CA LEU A 244 -19.79 -9.96 -1.83
C LEU A 244 -20.34 -9.04 -0.75
N ASP A 245 -20.19 -7.72 -0.93
CA ASP A 245 -20.81 -6.72 -0.08
C ASP A 245 -22.34 -6.80 -0.19
N GLY A 246 -23.03 -6.65 0.92
CA GLY A 246 -24.49 -6.69 0.93
C GLY A 246 -25.09 -6.29 2.26
N VAL A 247 -26.42 -6.40 2.35
CA VAL A 247 -27.21 -6.13 3.56
C VAL A 247 -27.77 -7.43 4.10
N VAL A 248 -27.66 -7.66 5.38
CA VAL A 248 -28.19 -8.83 6.08
C VAL A 248 -29.73 -8.81 6.03
N LEU A 249 -30.34 -9.79 5.34
CA LEU A 249 -31.78 -9.97 5.29
C LEU A 249 -32.32 -10.75 6.47
N ASP A 250 -31.55 -11.73 6.94
CA ASP A 250 -31.92 -12.62 8.04
C ASP A 250 -30.69 -13.27 8.66
N GLY A 251 -30.76 -13.55 9.96
CA GLY A 251 -29.69 -14.13 10.75
C GLY A 251 -28.93 -13.09 11.59
N ASP A 252 -28.39 -13.58 12.73
CA ASP A 252 -27.53 -12.83 13.64
C ASP A 252 -26.18 -13.55 13.75
N SER A 253 -25.09 -12.80 13.68
CA SER A 253 -23.74 -13.38 13.79
C SER A 253 -22.70 -12.40 14.29
N MET A 254 -21.50 -12.96 14.56
CA MET A 254 -20.28 -12.22 14.80
C MET A 254 -19.38 -12.31 13.55
N LEU A 255 -18.93 -11.17 13.04
CA LEU A 255 -18.02 -11.09 11.91
C LEU A 255 -16.60 -10.79 12.39
N ASP A 256 -15.66 -11.62 12.01
CA ASP A 256 -14.23 -11.32 12.17
C ASP A 256 -13.78 -10.41 11.02
N THR A 257 -13.49 -9.17 11.37
CA THR A 257 -13.08 -8.12 10.43
C THR A 257 -11.58 -7.92 10.35
N ARG A 258 -10.77 -8.69 11.11
CA ARG A 258 -9.31 -8.50 11.23
C ARG A 258 -8.58 -8.44 9.90
N ALA A 259 -9.03 -9.21 8.93
CA ALA A 259 -8.41 -9.24 7.60
C ALA A 259 -8.60 -7.93 6.82
N LEU A 260 -9.64 -7.15 7.13
CA LEU A 260 -9.96 -5.87 6.51
C LEU A 260 -9.47 -4.68 7.34
N THR A 261 -9.86 -4.65 8.62
CA THR A 261 -9.69 -3.48 9.49
C THR A 261 -8.50 -3.58 10.44
N GLY A 262 -7.94 -4.78 10.60
CA GLY A 262 -6.91 -5.06 11.60
C GLY A 262 -7.43 -5.14 13.04
N GLU A 263 -8.74 -4.99 13.27
CA GLU A 263 -9.36 -5.05 14.59
C GLU A 263 -9.47 -6.50 15.10
N SER A 264 -9.08 -6.73 16.36
CA SER A 264 -9.13 -8.07 16.96
C SER A 264 -10.49 -8.45 17.50
N VAL A 265 -11.40 -7.48 17.71
CA VAL A 265 -12.72 -7.69 18.28
C VAL A 265 -13.73 -7.96 17.15
N PRO A 266 -14.43 -9.12 17.14
CA PRO A 266 -15.46 -9.38 16.16
C PRO A 266 -16.64 -8.40 16.29
N ARG A 267 -17.20 -7.99 15.15
CA ARG A 267 -18.36 -7.11 15.06
C ARG A 267 -19.65 -7.92 15.04
N SER A 268 -20.60 -7.57 15.91
CA SER A 268 -21.95 -8.12 15.83
C SER A 268 -22.71 -7.54 14.64
N VAL A 269 -23.45 -8.41 13.93
CA VAL A 269 -24.32 -8.01 12.82
C VAL A 269 -25.70 -8.65 12.95
N HIS A 270 -26.70 -7.84 12.65
CA HIS A 270 -28.12 -8.17 12.75
C HIS A 270 -28.83 -7.85 11.41
N LYS A 271 -30.10 -8.22 11.33
CA LYS A 271 -30.92 -7.89 10.16
C LYS A 271 -30.93 -6.38 9.89
N GLY A 272 -30.61 -6.00 8.66
CA GLY A 272 -30.53 -4.61 8.19
C GLY A 272 -29.10 -4.03 8.22
N ASP A 273 -28.14 -4.70 8.86
CA ASP A 273 -26.74 -4.24 8.89
C ASP A 273 -25.99 -4.56 7.60
N GLU A 274 -24.98 -3.76 7.29
CA GLU A 274 -24.06 -4.02 6.20
C GLU A 274 -23.07 -5.14 6.56
N ALA A 275 -22.89 -6.06 5.63
CA ALA A 275 -21.90 -7.14 5.66
C ALA A 275 -20.93 -6.99 4.50
N LEU A 276 -19.64 -6.81 4.82
CA LEU A 276 -18.58 -6.54 3.85
C LEU A 276 -17.91 -7.83 3.39
N SER A 277 -17.59 -7.91 2.10
CA SER A 277 -16.84 -9.03 1.51
C SER A 277 -15.47 -9.16 2.15
N GLY A 278 -15.00 -10.40 2.32
CA GLY A 278 -13.72 -10.71 2.96
C GLY A 278 -13.76 -10.86 4.47
N CYS A 279 -14.83 -10.41 5.17
CA CYS A 279 -15.05 -10.73 6.57
C CYS A 279 -15.36 -12.22 6.77
N MET A 280 -14.90 -12.81 7.86
CA MET A 280 -15.21 -14.20 8.18
C MET A 280 -16.42 -14.29 9.11
N ASN A 281 -17.44 -15.02 8.72
CA ASN A 281 -18.60 -15.31 9.54
C ASN A 281 -18.24 -16.32 10.64
N GLN A 282 -18.55 -16.02 11.93
CA GLN A 282 -18.11 -16.87 13.04
C GLN A 282 -19.20 -17.77 13.63
N THR A 283 -20.43 -17.27 13.82
CA THR A 283 -21.40 -17.97 14.69
C THR A 283 -22.68 -18.40 13.99
N GLY A 284 -23.43 -17.48 13.40
CA GLY A 284 -24.75 -17.75 12.80
C GLY A 284 -24.70 -17.91 11.28
N VAL A 285 -25.75 -18.48 10.69
CA VAL A 285 -25.92 -18.45 9.24
C VAL A 285 -26.52 -17.10 8.86
N LEU A 286 -25.91 -16.43 7.89
CA LEU A 286 -26.36 -15.15 7.37
C LEU A 286 -26.96 -15.30 5.98
N MET A 287 -28.12 -14.69 5.76
CA MET A 287 -28.67 -14.42 4.44
C MET A 287 -28.43 -12.97 4.07
N ILE A 288 -27.64 -12.74 3.04
CA ILE A 288 -27.19 -11.41 2.65
C ILE A 288 -27.67 -11.12 1.23
N LYS A 289 -28.32 -9.97 1.02
CA LYS A 289 -28.67 -9.46 -0.31
C LYS A 289 -27.50 -8.65 -0.83
N THR A 290 -26.95 -9.05 -1.96
CA THR A 290 -25.80 -8.38 -2.58
C THR A 290 -26.12 -6.97 -3.03
N THR A 291 -25.24 -6.01 -2.75
CA THR A 291 -25.38 -4.60 -3.12
C THR A 291 -24.38 -4.15 -4.18
N LYS A 292 -23.26 -4.88 -4.33
CA LYS A 292 -22.20 -4.58 -5.29
C LYS A 292 -21.84 -5.82 -6.11
N ALA A 293 -21.33 -5.60 -7.33
CA ALA A 293 -20.70 -6.65 -8.12
C ALA A 293 -19.35 -7.06 -7.51
N PHE A 294 -18.85 -8.26 -7.84
CA PHE A 294 -17.61 -8.79 -7.27
C PHE A 294 -16.41 -7.85 -7.45
N GLY A 295 -16.21 -7.29 -8.66
CA GLY A 295 -15.11 -6.36 -8.93
C GLY A 295 -15.18 -5.04 -8.16
N GLU A 296 -16.38 -4.66 -7.70
CA GLU A 296 -16.63 -3.47 -6.89
C GLU A 296 -16.70 -3.77 -5.39
N SER A 297 -16.58 -5.04 -5.01
CA SER A 297 -16.62 -5.46 -3.61
C SER A 297 -15.42 -4.94 -2.82
N THR A 298 -15.61 -4.74 -1.52
CA THR A 298 -14.59 -4.23 -0.61
C THR A 298 -13.30 -5.06 -0.68
N ALA A 299 -13.40 -6.38 -0.63
CA ALA A 299 -12.23 -7.26 -0.72
C ALA A 299 -11.49 -7.09 -2.06
N SER A 300 -12.21 -7.03 -3.19
CA SER A 300 -11.59 -6.84 -4.52
C SER A 300 -10.88 -5.49 -4.63
N LYS A 301 -11.48 -4.42 -4.13
CA LYS A 301 -10.86 -3.07 -4.12
C LYS A 301 -9.59 -3.01 -3.27
N ILE A 302 -9.61 -3.62 -2.08
CA ILE A 302 -8.43 -3.69 -1.20
C ILE A 302 -7.29 -4.42 -1.90
N ILE A 303 -7.56 -5.60 -2.47
CA ILE A 303 -6.56 -6.38 -3.20
C ILE A 303 -5.99 -5.57 -4.36
N ASP A 304 -6.85 -4.93 -5.17
CA ASP A 304 -6.41 -4.11 -6.31
C ASP A 304 -5.54 -2.93 -5.89
N LEU A 305 -5.90 -2.23 -4.79
CA LEU A 305 -5.11 -1.11 -4.25
C LEU A 305 -3.72 -1.56 -3.80
N VAL A 306 -3.62 -2.66 -3.04
CA VAL A 306 -2.32 -3.14 -2.56
C VAL A 306 -1.48 -3.71 -3.70
N GLU A 307 -2.07 -4.44 -4.63
CA GLU A 307 -1.37 -4.96 -5.81
C GLU A 307 -0.88 -3.85 -6.75
N ASN A 308 -1.67 -2.79 -6.94
CA ASN A 308 -1.27 -1.63 -7.75
C ASN A 308 -0.33 -0.67 -7.04
N ALA A 309 -0.24 -0.73 -5.71
CA ALA A 309 0.68 0.10 -4.93
C ALA A 309 2.15 -0.08 -5.33
N SER A 310 2.51 -1.24 -5.88
CA SER A 310 3.86 -1.49 -6.40
C SER A 310 4.25 -0.67 -7.64
N SER A 311 3.27 -0.15 -8.35
CA SER A 311 3.52 0.62 -9.58
C SER A 311 4.05 2.04 -9.31
N ARG A 312 3.84 2.59 -8.11
CA ARG A 312 4.30 3.92 -7.71
C ARG A 312 5.55 3.83 -6.84
N LYS A 313 6.71 3.79 -7.51
CA LYS A 313 8.02 3.59 -6.87
C LYS A 313 8.44 4.75 -5.97
N ALA A 314 9.03 4.41 -4.82
CA ALA A 314 9.61 5.38 -3.91
C ALA A 314 10.80 6.13 -4.52
N PRO A 315 11.06 7.39 -4.14
CA PRO A 315 12.27 8.11 -4.52
C PRO A 315 13.55 7.33 -4.23
N THR A 316 13.63 6.62 -3.12
CA THR A 316 14.76 5.75 -2.78
C THR A 316 14.91 4.59 -3.76
N GLU A 317 13.83 3.96 -4.22
CA GLU A 317 13.87 2.88 -5.24
C GLU A 317 14.38 3.42 -6.59
N ASN A 318 13.88 4.58 -7.01
CA ASN A 318 14.32 5.24 -8.23
C ASN A 318 15.81 5.65 -8.17
N PHE A 319 16.26 6.13 -7.00
CA PHE A 319 17.66 6.45 -6.77
C PHE A 319 18.55 5.21 -6.93
N ILE A 320 18.20 4.07 -6.36
CA ILE A 320 18.99 2.83 -6.46
C ILE A 320 19.05 2.34 -7.91
N THR A 321 17.96 2.39 -8.66
CA THR A 321 17.93 2.03 -10.07
C THR A 321 18.86 2.94 -10.90
N THR A 322 18.83 4.24 -10.62
CA THR A 322 19.71 5.23 -11.26
C THR A 322 21.16 5.03 -10.86
N PHE A 323 21.43 4.81 -9.57
CA PHE A 323 22.75 4.53 -9.03
C PHE A 323 23.38 3.31 -9.72
N ALA A 324 22.67 2.19 -9.81
CA ALA A 324 23.18 0.97 -10.47
C ALA A 324 23.61 1.24 -11.90
N ARG A 325 22.88 2.07 -12.67
CA ARG A 325 23.21 2.44 -14.05
C ARG A 325 24.57 3.14 -14.19
N TYR A 326 24.91 4.04 -13.27
CA TYR A 326 26.19 4.78 -13.32
C TYR A 326 27.32 4.04 -12.60
N TYR A 327 26.99 3.31 -11.54
CA TYR A 327 27.96 2.59 -10.72
C TYR A 327 28.69 1.50 -11.54
N THR A 328 27.98 0.66 -12.29
CA THR A 328 28.59 -0.46 -13.01
C THR A 328 29.65 -0.05 -14.04
N PRO A 329 29.42 0.94 -14.94
CA PRO A 329 30.48 1.42 -15.85
C PRO A 329 31.70 1.97 -15.12
N VAL A 330 31.51 2.71 -14.02
CA VAL A 330 32.63 3.28 -13.24
C VAL A 330 33.49 2.16 -12.67
N VAL A 331 32.86 1.12 -12.11
CA VAL A 331 33.58 -0.02 -11.55
C VAL A 331 34.33 -0.81 -12.61
N VAL A 332 33.73 -1.03 -13.79
CA VAL A 332 34.42 -1.71 -14.90
C VAL A 332 35.69 -0.94 -15.31
N ILE A 333 35.59 0.38 -15.40
CA ILE A 333 36.75 1.24 -15.70
C ILE A 333 37.81 1.11 -14.59
N LEU A 334 37.42 1.16 -13.32
CA LEU A 334 38.36 0.98 -12.21
C LEU A 334 39.00 -0.38 -12.16
N ALA A 335 38.26 -1.46 -12.49
CA ALA A 335 38.78 -2.81 -12.60
C ALA A 335 39.83 -2.91 -13.74
N ALA A 336 39.55 -2.30 -14.88
CA ALA A 336 40.50 -2.21 -16.02
C ALA A 336 41.76 -1.43 -15.61
N PHE A 337 41.61 -0.30 -14.90
CA PHE A 337 42.78 0.43 -14.37
C PHE A 337 43.58 -0.42 -13.37
N LEU A 338 42.93 -1.15 -12.48
CA LEU A 338 43.57 -2.04 -11.51
C LEU A 338 44.33 -3.18 -12.19
N ALA A 339 43.79 -3.74 -13.29
CA ALA A 339 44.42 -4.81 -14.06
C ALA A 339 45.60 -4.35 -14.89
N ILE A 340 45.59 -3.11 -15.41
CA ILE A 340 46.56 -2.65 -16.42
C ILE A 340 47.62 -1.72 -15.81
N LEU A 341 47.25 -0.75 -14.99
CA LEU A 341 48.16 0.32 -14.55
C LEU A 341 49.26 -0.16 -13.60
N PRO A 342 49.01 -0.96 -12.56
CA PRO A 342 50.02 -1.38 -11.62
C PRO A 342 51.11 -2.26 -12.23
N PRO A 343 50.83 -3.27 -13.11
CA PRO A 343 51.93 -4.02 -13.75
C PRO A 343 52.81 -3.18 -14.64
N ILE A 344 52.28 -2.09 -15.24
CA ILE A 344 53.08 -1.16 -16.04
C ILE A 344 53.99 -0.30 -15.15
N ILE A 345 53.50 0.17 -13.99
CA ILE A 345 54.24 1.08 -13.11
C ILE A 345 55.22 0.32 -12.22
N LEU A 346 54.77 -0.81 -11.63
CA LEU A 346 55.55 -1.59 -10.66
C LEU A 346 56.41 -2.69 -11.27
N GLY A 347 56.19 -3.01 -12.52
CA GLY A 347 56.95 -3.98 -13.32
C GLY A 347 56.52 -5.43 -12.98
N GLY A 348 55.99 -6.17 -13.95
CA GLY A 348 55.70 -7.60 -13.86
C GLY A 348 54.36 -7.96 -13.17
N GLY A 349 54.08 -9.27 -13.03
CA GLY A 349 52.92 -9.76 -12.33
C GLY A 349 51.56 -9.56 -13.00
N TRP A 350 51.49 -9.51 -14.32
CA TRP A 350 50.26 -9.30 -15.10
C TRP A 350 49.11 -10.21 -14.68
N THR A 351 49.38 -11.49 -14.52
CA THR A 351 48.39 -12.51 -14.11
C THR A 351 47.73 -12.15 -12.79
N GLU A 352 48.54 -11.75 -11.81
CA GLU A 352 48.05 -11.39 -10.45
C GLU A 352 47.17 -10.12 -10.49
N TRP A 353 47.59 -9.08 -11.22
CA TRP A 353 46.79 -7.83 -11.31
C TRP A 353 45.52 -8.01 -12.15
N ILE A 354 45.55 -8.84 -13.21
CA ILE A 354 44.36 -9.21 -13.98
C ILE A 354 43.39 -10.00 -13.07
N ARG A 355 43.90 -10.96 -12.27
CA ARG A 355 43.09 -11.70 -11.29
C ARG A 355 42.40 -10.77 -10.30
N ARG A 356 43.12 -9.78 -9.74
CA ARG A 356 42.54 -8.73 -8.86
C ARG A 356 41.46 -7.91 -9.54
N GLY A 357 41.68 -7.57 -10.83
CA GLY A 357 40.68 -6.92 -11.66
C GLY A 357 39.38 -7.74 -11.78
N PHE A 358 39.49 -9.07 -11.99
CA PHE A 358 38.32 -9.95 -12.04
C PHE A 358 37.61 -10.07 -10.68
N VAL A 359 38.34 -10.19 -9.58
CA VAL A 359 37.77 -10.14 -8.22
C VAL A 359 36.98 -8.84 -8.02
N PHE A 360 37.56 -7.70 -8.44
CA PHE A 360 36.92 -6.41 -8.34
C PHE A 360 35.62 -6.34 -9.15
N LEU A 361 35.58 -6.91 -10.38
CA LEU A 361 34.38 -6.98 -11.21
C LEU A 361 33.28 -7.82 -10.55
N VAL A 362 33.63 -8.99 -10.02
CA VAL A 362 32.68 -9.93 -9.40
C VAL A 362 31.98 -9.31 -8.18
N VAL A 363 32.74 -8.64 -7.28
CA VAL A 363 32.17 -7.99 -6.08
C VAL A 363 31.24 -6.84 -6.41
N SER A 364 31.37 -6.27 -7.59
CA SER A 364 30.79 -4.97 -7.91
C SER A 364 29.31 -4.98 -8.25
N CYS A 365 28.65 -6.15 -8.36
CA CYS A 365 27.21 -6.18 -8.62
C CYS A 365 26.41 -5.57 -7.45
N PRO A 366 25.53 -4.57 -7.66
CA PRO A 366 24.70 -4.02 -6.60
C PRO A 366 23.45 -4.87 -6.29
N CYS A 367 23.48 -6.18 -6.55
CA CYS A 367 22.34 -7.10 -6.52
C CYS A 367 21.56 -7.05 -5.19
N ALA A 368 22.27 -7.03 -4.05
CA ALA A 368 21.67 -6.94 -2.73
C ALA A 368 20.75 -5.71 -2.55
N LEU A 369 21.14 -4.55 -3.10
CA LEU A 369 20.35 -3.32 -3.01
C LEU A 369 19.15 -3.32 -3.94
N VAL A 370 19.37 -3.74 -5.19
CA VAL A 370 18.34 -3.75 -6.24
C VAL A 370 17.14 -4.63 -5.85
N ILE A 371 17.38 -5.69 -5.06
CA ILE A 371 16.36 -6.65 -4.65
C ILE A 371 15.76 -6.29 -3.29
N SER A 372 16.61 -6.03 -2.28
CA SER A 372 16.13 -5.89 -0.91
C SER A 372 15.32 -4.62 -0.66
N ILE A 373 15.58 -3.55 -1.41
CA ILE A 373 14.91 -2.25 -1.19
C ILE A 373 13.45 -2.30 -1.68
N PRO A 374 13.12 -2.67 -2.93
CA PRO A 374 11.73 -2.86 -3.35
C PRO A 374 11.00 -3.86 -2.46
N LEU A 375 11.65 -4.98 -2.11
CA LEU A 375 11.08 -5.99 -1.24
C LEU A 375 10.71 -5.44 0.15
N THR A 376 11.53 -4.54 0.71
CA THR A 376 11.26 -3.89 2.00
C THR A 376 10.05 -2.96 1.91
N PHE A 377 9.93 -2.16 0.84
CA PHE A 377 8.76 -1.30 0.64
C PHE A 377 7.49 -2.11 0.45
N PHE A 378 7.54 -3.20 -0.32
CA PHE A 378 6.42 -4.12 -0.48
C PHE A 378 5.97 -4.73 0.85
N GLY A 379 6.94 -5.24 1.60
CA GLY A 379 6.68 -5.75 2.94
C GLY A 379 6.07 -4.69 3.86
N GLY A 380 6.49 -3.43 3.73
CA GLY A 380 5.94 -2.29 4.45
C GLY A 380 4.48 -2.00 4.10
N ILE A 381 4.14 -2.01 2.80
CA ILE A 381 2.75 -1.86 2.35
C ILE A 381 1.88 -3.00 2.89
N GLY A 382 2.37 -4.25 2.81
CA GLY A 382 1.66 -5.40 3.38
C GLY A 382 1.49 -5.32 4.90
N ALA A 383 2.49 -4.83 5.64
CA ALA A 383 2.41 -4.62 7.08
C ALA A 383 1.41 -3.51 7.45
N ALA A 384 1.35 -2.42 6.67
CA ALA A 384 0.36 -1.36 6.84
C ALA A 384 -1.06 -1.88 6.60
N SER A 385 -1.27 -2.66 5.53
CA SER A 385 -2.56 -3.26 5.21
C SER A 385 -3.10 -4.15 6.34
N LYS A 386 -2.24 -4.96 6.97
CA LYS A 386 -2.61 -5.77 8.16
C LYS A 386 -3.10 -4.95 9.34
N ARG A 387 -2.66 -3.71 9.47
CA ARG A 387 -3.08 -2.78 10.51
C ARG A 387 -4.29 -1.94 10.11
N GLY A 388 -4.93 -2.27 8.98
CA GLY A 388 -6.08 -1.53 8.46
C GLY A 388 -5.70 -0.21 7.78
N VAL A 389 -4.48 -0.10 7.25
CA VAL A 389 -4.00 1.07 6.52
C VAL A 389 -3.63 0.69 5.09
N LEU A 390 -4.34 1.19 4.11
CA LEU A 390 -4.04 0.97 2.69
C LEU A 390 -3.18 2.11 2.15
N VAL A 391 -2.02 1.77 1.62
CA VAL A 391 -1.08 2.72 1.02
C VAL A 391 -1.01 2.47 -0.48
N LYS A 392 -1.35 3.46 -1.30
CA LYS A 392 -1.44 3.34 -2.77
C LYS A 392 -0.09 3.37 -3.51
N GLY A 393 1.04 3.41 -2.79
CA GLY A 393 2.36 3.40 -3.42
C GLY A 393 3.51 3.44 -2.42
N SER A 394 4.65 2.87 -2.81
CA SER A 394 5.87 2.94 -1.99
C SER A 394 6.39 4.39 -1.83
N ASN A 395 6.11 5.26 -2.81
CA ASN A 395 6.39 6.70 -2.70
C ASN A 395 5.61 7.36 -1.55
N TYR A 396 4.36 6.98 -1.32
CA TYR A 396 3.54 7.49 -0.22
C TYR A 396 3.98 6.92 1.12
N LEU A 397 4.38 5.64 1.16
CA LEU A 397 4.96 5.05 2.36
C LEU A 397 6.27 5.76 2.74
N GLU A 398 7.13 6.08 1.77
CA GLU A 398 8.33 6.88 2.03
C GLU A 398 7.99 8.32 2.45
N ALA A 399 6.96 8.93 1.87
CA ALA A 399 6.50 10.27 2.23
C ALA A 399 5.98 10.33 3.67
N LEU A 400 5.20 9.34 4.11
CA LEU A 400 4.70 9.22 5.50
C LEU A 400 5.84 9.23 6.54
N ASN A 401 6.99 8.63 6.23
CA ASN A 401 8.15 8.68 7.13
C ASN A 401 8.66 10.11 7.37
N ASN A 402 8.46 11.01 6.42
CA ASN A 402 8.98 12.37 6.46
C ASN A 402 7.90 13.40 6.83
N VAL A 403 6.70 12.97 7.25
CA VAL A 403 5.61 13.87 7.65
C VAL A 403 6.00 14.61 8.92
N SER A 404 5.98 15.94 8.85
CA SER A 404 6.23 16.85 10.00
C SER A 404 5.00 17.68 10.36
N VAL A 405 4.09 17.91 9.40
CA VAL A 405 2.86 18.67 9.60
C VAL A 405 1.67 17.79 9.21
N ILE A 406 0.72 17.65 10.12
CA ILE A 406 -0.54 16.98 9.84
C ILE A 406 -1.69 17.97 9.99
N VAL A 407 -2.49 18.06 8.95
CA VAL A 407 -3.68 18.91 8.88
C VAL A 407 -4.90 18.00 8.89
N PHE A 408 -5.80 18.20 9.82
CA PHE A 408 -7.03 17.43 9.97
C PHE A 408 -8.24 18.28 9.56
N ASP A 409 -9.18 17.69 8.84
CA ASP A 409 -10.55 18.20 8.89
C ASP A 409 -11.16 17.93 10.27
N LYS A 410 -12.18 18.68 10.65
CA LYS A 410 -12.87 18.45 11.94
C LYS A 410 -13.91 17.34 11.82
N THR A 411 -14.92 17.57 10.98
CA THR A 411 -16.17 16.79 10.93
C THR A 411 -15.96 15.43 10.26
N GLY A 412 -16.37 14.34 10.91
CA GLY A 412 -16.17 12.99 10.38
C GLY A 412 -14.72 12.49 10.47
N THR A 413 -13.75 13.35 10.81
CA THR A 413 -12.32 13.01 10.90
C THR A 413 -11.86 12.96 12.36
N LEU A 414 -11.82 14.08 13.06
CA LEU A 414 -11.51 14.14 14.50
C LEU A 414 -12.75 13.96 15.37
N THR A 415 -13.92 14.20 14.80
CA THR A 415 -15.23 14.06 15.44
C THR A 415 -16.05 12.97 14.74
N LYS A 416 -17.10 12.51 15.38
CA LYS A 416 -17.96 11.44 14.86
C LYS A 416 -18.77 11.84 13.63
N GLY A 417 -18.91 13.15 13.35
CA GLY A 417 -19.78 13.68 12.29
C GLY A 417 -21.27 13.51 12.61
N VAL A 418 -21.58 13.12 13.83
CA VAL A 418 -22.96 12.95 14.31
C VAL A 418 -23.23 14.02 15.37
N PHE A 419 -24.25 14.82 15.09
CA PHE A 419 -24.71 15.82 16.02
C PHE A 419 -25.47 15.16 17.18
N ASN A 420 -25.08 15.42 18.40
CA ASN A 420 -25.74 14.91 19.60
C ASN A 420 -26.18 16.05 20.52
N VAL A 421 -27.32 15.88 21.19
CA VAL A 421 -27.75 16.78 22.26
C VAL A 421 -26.79 16.57 23.46
N THR A 422 -25.96 17.58 23.73
CA THR A 422 -24.92 17.50 24.78
C THR A 422 -25.35 18.18 26.06
N ASP A 423 -26.25 19.17 26.01
CA ASP A 423 -26.79 19.81 27.18
C ASP A 423 -28.18 20.41 26.88
N ILE A 424 -29.01 20.46 27.92
CA ILE A 424 -30.31 21.10 27.90
C ILE A 424 -30.36 22.12 29.01
N LEU A 425 -30.54 23.37 28.69
CA LEU A 425 -30.57 24.53 29.59
C LEU A 425 -31.98 25.03 29.69
N PRO A 426 -32.79 24.50 30.62
CA PRO A 426 -34.17 24.94 30.83
C PRO A 426 -34.22 26.33 31.45
N ALA A 427 -35.30 27.06 31.17
CA ALA A 427 -35.57 28.39 31.68
C ALA A 427 -37.04 28.52 32.13
N ASN A 428 -37.33 29.58 32.85
CA ASN A 428 -38.70 29.99 33.25
C ASN A 428 -39.60 28.87 33.84
N GLY A 429 -38.97 27.94 34.61
CA GLY A 429 -39.71 26.87 35.30
C GLY A 429 -39.98 25.60 34.51
N PHE A 430 -39.51 25.51 33.25
CA PHE A 430 -39.53 24.26 32.47
C PHE A 430 -38.50 23.27 32.99
N SER A 431 -38.79 21.97 32.89
CA SER A 431 -37.80 20.92 33.14
C SER A 431 -37.00 20.58 31.88
N LYS A 432 -35.86 19.87 32.01
CA LYS A 432 -35.07 19.39 30.86
C LYS A 432 -35.90 18.47 29.99
N GLU A 433 -36.70 17.61 30.60
CA GLU A 433 -37.58 16.66 29.92
C GLU A 433 -38.62 17.39 29.07
N GLN A 434 -39.26 18.44 29.65
CA GLN A 434 -40.26 19.25 28.93
C GLN A 434 -39.64 20.01 27.75
N VAL A 435 -38.44 20.60 27.93
CA VAL A 435 -37.72 21.29 26.83
C VAL A 435 -37.41 20.33 25.71
N LEU A 436 -36.94 19.11 26.04
CA LEU A 436 -36.63 18.09 25.03
C LEU A 436 -37.87 17.56 24.32
N GLU A 437 -38.97 17.35 25.06
CA GLU A 437 -40.27 16.90 24.55
C GLU A 437 -40.84 17.89 23.52
N TYR A 438 -41.00 19.17 23.87
CA TYR A 438 -41.48 20.18 22.94
C TYR A 438 -40.57 20.39 21.74
N ALA A 439 -39.25 20.26 21.94
CA ALA A 439 -38.30 20.32 20.80
C ALA A 439 -38.46 19.12 19.87
N ALA A 440 -38.64 17.91 20.40
CA ALA A 440 -38.85 16.71 19.61
C ALA A 440 -40.18 16.76 18.84
N GLU A 441 -41.27 17.25 19.49
CA GLU A 441 -42.56 17.50 18.83
C GLU A 441 -42.40 18.51 17.68
N ALA A 442 -41.69 19.64 17.90
CA ALA A 442 -41.44 20.65 16.86
C ALA A 442 -40.64 20.11 15.67
N GLU A 443 -39.66 19.28 15.92
CA GLU A 443 -38.73 18.74 14.90
C GLU A 443 -39.21 17.41 14.26
N SER A 444 -40.38 16.90 14.66
CA SER A 444 -40.88 15.57 14.28
C SER A 444 -41.10 15.36 12.80
N PHE A 445 -41.32 16.42 12.01
CA PHE A 445 -41.46 16.39 10.55
C PHE A 445 -40.22 16.88 9.79
N SER A 446 -39.16 17.28 10.50
CA SER A 446 -37.96 17.81 9.90
C SER A 446 -36.95 16.69 9.57
N ASN A 447 -36.37 16.76 8.38
CA ASN A 447 -35.27 15.86 7.99
C ASN A 447 -33.88 16.44 8.29
N HIS A 448 -33.81 17.58 8.96
CA HIS A 448 -32.56 18.27 9.27
C HIS A 448 -31.69 17.43 10.24
N PRO A 449 -30.35 17.39 10.12
CA PRO A 449 -29.49 16.66 11.06
C PRO A 449 -29.68 17.03 12.53
N ILE A 450 -29.98 18.30 12.80
CA ILE A 450 -30.31 18.82 14.14
C ILE A 450 -31.59 18.17 14.68
N ALA A 451 -32.61 18.06 13.84
CA ALA A 451 -33.89 17.43 14.20
C ALA A 451 -33.67 15.95 14.57
N LYS A 452 -32.91 15.23 13.75
CA LYS A 452 -32.58 13.82 14.00
C LYS A 452 -31.87 13.63 15.34
N SER A 453 -30.96 14.55 15.72
CA SER A 453 -30.29 14.47 17.03
C SER A 453 -31.24 14.74 18.21
N ILE A 454 -32.18 15.67 18.06
CA ILE A 454 -33.19 15.95 19.09
C ILE A 454 -34.15 14.76 19.27
N LEU A 455 -34.60 14.19 18.12
CA LEU A 455 -35.47 13.01 18.13
C LEU A 455 -34.77 11.78 18.72
N ALA A 456 -33.50 11.56 18.40
CA ALA A 456 -32.69 10.48 18.95
C ALA A 456 -32.50 10.64 20.47
N ALA A 457 -32.32 11.87 20.97
CA ALA A 457 -32.18 12.14 22.41
C ALA A 457 -33.48 11.98 23.20
N TYR A 458 -34.64 12.14 22.55
CA TYR A 458 -35.93 12.00 23.20
C TYR A 458 -36.31 10.54 23.49
N GLU A 459 -35.83 9.59 22.71
CA GLU A 459 -35.99 8.13 22.89
C GLU A 459 -37.41 7.59 23.04
N LYS A 460 -38.46 8.43 22.94
CA LYS A 460 -39.86 8.05 23.07
C LYS A 460 -40.59 8.22 21.76
N GLU A 461 -41.67 7.47 21.55
CA GLU A 461 -42.55 7.68 20.40
C GLU A 461 -43.29 9.01 20.53
N ILE A 462 -43.31 9.79 19.44
CA ILE A 462 -44.03 11.06 19.36
C ILE A 462 -45.40 10.80 18.76
N ASP A 463 -46.46 11.21 19.44
CA ASP A 463 -47.80 11.18 18.89
C ASP A 463 -47.99 12.33 17.89
N GLN A 464 -47.75 12.00 16.63
CA GLN A 464 -47.88 12.97 15.51
C GLN A 464 -49.31 13.52 15.34
N SER A 465 -50.36 12.89 15.94
CA SER A 465 -51.74 13.33 15.84
C SER A 465 -52.01 14.61 16.61
N VAL A 466 -51.20 14.93 17.63
CA VAL A 466 -51.32 16.15 18.43
C VAL A 466 -50.58 17.35 17.81
N ILE A 467 -49.86 17.14 16.72
CA ILE A 467 -49.05 18.18 16.07
C ILE A 467 -49.80 18.75 14.85
N SER A 468 -50.00 20.06 14.85
CA SER A 468 -50.65 20.78 13.77
C SER A 468 -49.95 22.10 13.43
N ASP A 469 -50.35 22.77 12.36
CA ASP A 469 -49.80 24.06 11.91
C ASP A 469 -48.28 24.11 11.79
N TYR A 470 -47.65 22.99 11.34
CA TYR A 470 -46.22 22.93 11.12
C TYR A 470 -45.81 23.95 10.01
N LYS A 471 -44.88 24.83 10.35
CA LYS A 471 -44.29 25.81 9.45
C LYS A 471 -42.77 25.84 9.63
N GLU A 472 -42.01 25.49 8.60
CA GLU A 472 -40.57 25.71 8.54
C GLU A 472 -40.31 27.16 8.06
N ILE A 473 -39.57 27.93 8.87
CA ILE A 473 -39.16 29.31 8.56
C ILE A 473 -37.70 29.27 8.16
N SER A 474 -37.45 29.29 6.85
CA SER A 474 -36.12 29.13 6.27
C SER A 474 -35.08 30.05 6.88
N GLY A 475 -34.00 29.47 7.43
CA GLY A 475 -32.91 30.18 8.10
C GLY A 475 -33.20 30.70 9.52
N TYR A 476 -34.37 30.40 10.07
CA TYR A 476 -34.80 30.82 11.41
C TYR A 476 -35.11 29.63 12.34
N GLY A 477 -35.92 28.67 11.86
CA GLY A 477 -36.34 27.52 12.64
C GLY A 477 -37.74 27.04 12.28
N ILE A 478 -38.47 26.50 13.25
CA ILE A 478 -39.77 25.86 13.07
C ILE A 478 -40.78 26.45 14.05
N SER A 479 -42.02 26.54 13.60
CA SER A 479 -43.21 26.87 14.41
C SER A 479 -44.24 25.76 14.25
N VAL A 480 -44.77 25.23 15.36
CA VAL A 480 -45.81 24.19 15.37
C VAL A 480 -46.84 24.45 16.48
N MET A 481 -48.01 23.85 16.32
CA MET A 481 -48.96 23.65 17.45
C MET A 481 -48.77 22.21 17.98
N ALA A 482 -48.35 22.08 19.23
CA ALA A 482 -48.20 20.81 19.95
C ALA A 482 -49.37 20.72 20.97
N GLY A 483 -50.41 20.00 20.60
CA GLY A 483 -51.70 20.07 21.33
C GLY A 483 -52.29 21.47 21.25
N GLU A 484 -52.52 22.11 22.40
CA GLU A 484 -53.04 23.47 22.52
C GLU A 484 -51.94 24.55 22.59
N LYS A 485 -50.65 24.15 22.62
CA LYS A 485 -49.52 25.04 22.83
C LYS A 485 -48.79 25.36 21.54
N LYS A 486 -48.47 26.64 21.36
CA LYS A 486 -47.64 27.08 20.26
C LYS A 486 -46.18 26.98 20.58
N VAL A 487 -45.43 26.17 19.82
CA VAL A 487 -43.99 25.89 20.06
C VAL A 487 -43.18 26.50 18.93
N PHE A 488 -42.11 27.19 19.30
CA PHE A 488 -41.10 27.71 18.38
C PHE A 488 -39.77 27.05 18.74
N ALA A 489 -39.08 26.45 17.75
CA ALA A 489 -37.77 25.89 17.88
C ALA A 489 -36.84 26.46 16.79
N GLY A 490 -35.74 27.10 17.18
CA GLY A 490 -34.85 27.71 16.18
C GLY A 490 -33.69 28.52 16.76
N ASN A 491 -33.15 29.41 15.94
CA ASN A 491 -32.03 30.27 16.34
C ASN A 491 -32.51 31.56 17.04
N THR A 492 -31.58 32.42 17.47
CA THR A 492 -31.87 33.71 18.09
C THR A 492 -32.71 34.63 17.21
N LYS A 493 -32.56 34.59 15.87
CA LYS A 493 -33.32 35.40 14.95
C LYS A 493 -34.81 35.05 14.97
N LEU A 494 -35.17 33.78 15.20
CA LEU A 494 -36.55 33.38 15.36
C LEU A 494 -37.12 33.97 16.67
N MET A 495 -36.37 33.93 17.76
CA MET A 495 -36.80 34.54 19.04
C MET A 495 -36.96 36.04 18.90
N ASP A 496 -36.06 36.73 18.22
CA ASP A 496 -36.15 38.19 17.98
C ASP A 496 -37.35 38.53 17.11
N THR A 497 -37.64 37.77 16.07
CA THR A 497 -38.78 37.98 15.17
C THR A 497 -40.11 37.82 15.86
N GLU A 498 -40.22 36.84 16.74
CA GLU A 498 -41.44 36.57 17.55
C GLU A 498 -41.53 37.40 18.83
N CYS A 499 -40.55 38.33 19.04
CA CYS A 499 -40.44 39.20 20.22
C CYS A 499 -40.38 38.43 21.54
N ILE A 500 -39.69 37.32 21.58
CA ILE A 500 -39.53 36.47 22.79
C ILE A 500 -38.20 36.86 23.46
N GLU A 501 -38.30 37.24 24.73
CA GLU A 501 -37.15 37.52 25.58
C GLU A 501 -36.44 36.19 25.95
N TYR A 502 -35.16 36.05 25.63
CA TYR A 502 -34.39 34.84 25.88
C TYR A 502 -33.05 35.15 26.56
N THR A 503 -32.47 34.13 27.19
CA THR A 503 -31.11 34.20 27.74
C THR A 503 -30.12 33.61 26.72
N THR A 504 -29.11 34.39 26.37
CA THR A 504 -28.08 33.93 25.44
C THR A 504 -27.23 32.83 26.06
N CYS A 505 -27.12 31.69 25.37
CA CYS A 505 -26.25 30.59 25.77
C CYS A 505 -24.78 30.89 25.31
N GLU A 506 -23.84 30.98 26.27
CA GLU A 506 -22.41 31.24 25.97
C GLU A 506 -21.61 29.98 25.62
N LYS A 507 -22.17 28.76 25.84
CA LYS A 507 -21.51 27.51 25.56
C LYS A 507 -21.25 27.34 24.06
N ALA A 508 -20.13 26.70 23.72
CA ALA A 508 -19.80 26.35 22.31
C ALA A 508 -20.74 25.23 21.81
N GLY A 509 -21.25 25.36 20.61
CA GLY A 509 -22.15 24.39 19.96
C GLY A 509 -23.26 25.06 19.18
N THR A 510 -23.97 24.25 18.38
CA THR A 510 -25.22 24.67 17.73
C THR A 510 -26.32 24.76 18.75
N LYS A 511 -27.03 25.87 18.75
CA LYS A 511 -28.04 26.20 19.77
C LYS A 511 -29.41 26.20 19.14
N VAL A 512 -30.32 25.43 19.74
CA VAL A 512 -31.73 25.46 19.41
C VAL A 512 -32.46 26.08 20.59
N TYR A 513 -32.93 27.31 20.42
CA TYR A 513 -33.74 28.05 21.40
C TYR A 513 -35.17 27.60 21.24
N LEU A 514 -35.80 27.33 22.36
CA LEU A 514 -37.20 26.86 22.43
C LEU A 514 -38.08 27.87 23.18
N ALA A 515 -39.22 28.13 22.61
CA ALA A 515 -40.28 28.91 23.29
C ALA A 515 -41.62 28.21 23.16
N VAL A 516 -42.44 28.30 24.22
CA VAL A 516 -43.78 27.71 24.33
C VAL A 516 -44.74 28.80 24.72
N ASP A 517 -45.80 29.00 23.94
CA ASP A 517 -46.84 30.05 24.18
C ASP A 517 -46.22 31.46 24.36
N GLY A 518 -45.16 31.79 23.61
CA GLY A 518 -44.48 33.07 23.69
C GLY A 518 -43.53 33.22 24.88
N GLN A 519 -43.39 32.20 25.74
CA GLN A 519 -42.43 32.19 26.85
C GLN A 519 -41.19 31.36 26.49
N TYR A 520 -39.99 31.89 26.71
CA TYR A 520 -38.74 31.18 26.54
C TYR A 520 -38.68 29.96 27.46
N ALA A 521 -38.59 28.77 26.88
CA ALA A 521 -38.58 27.51 27.61
C ALA A 521 -37.14 27.02 27.90
N GLY A 522 -36.17 27.35 27.03
CA GLY A 522 -34.78 26.92 27.20
C GLY A 522 -33.99 26.84 25.93
N CYS A 523 -32.76 26.38 26.04
CA CYS A 523 -31.86 26.17 24.92
C CYS A 523 -31.32 24.75 24.93
N ILE A 524 -31.35 24.09 23.79
CA ILE A 524 -30.72 22.78 23.56
C ILE A 524 -29.38 23.03 22.87
N LEU A 525 -28.33 22.49 23.45
CA LEU A 525 -26.98 22.55 22.88
C LEU A 525 -26.67 21.23 22.14
N ILE A 526 -26.31 21.37 20.91
CA ILE A 526 -25.99 20.27 20.03
C ILE A 526 -24.55 20.42 19.56
N THR A 527 -23.74 19.40 19.78
CA THR A 527 -22.34 19.40 19.40
C THR A 527 -21.98 18.10 18.66
N ASP A 528 -20.98 18.19 17.81
CA ASP A 528 -20.34 17.06 17.20
C ASP A 528 -19.23 16.57 18.14
N GLU A 529 -19.36 15.36 18.68
CA GLU A 529 -18.44 14.82 19.67
C GLU A 529 -17.12 14.37 19.06
N ALA A 530 -16.02 14.65 19.76
CA ALA A 530 -14.72 14.09 19.39
C ALA A 530 -14.74 12.55 19.46
N LYS A 531 -14.05 11.88 18.52
CA LYS A 531 -13.89 10.44 18.58
C LYS A 531 -13.07 10.05 19.82
N PRO A 532 -13.35 8.89 20.45
CA PRO A 532 -12.73 8.50 21.72
C PRO A 532 -11.20 8.42 21.66
N ASP A 533 -10.64 8.10 20.50
CA ASP A 533 -9.20 7.92 20.28
C ASP A 533 -8.50 9.17 19.73
N SER A 534 -9.23 10.21 19.26
CA SER A 534 -8.66 11.42 18.65
C SER A 534 -7.60 12.11 19.51
N LYS A 535 -7.91 12.32 20.80
CA LYS A 535 -6.97 12.96 21.73
C LYS A 535 -5.70 12.16 21.92
N LYS A 536 -5.83 10.82 22.06
CA LYS A 536 -4.70 9.91 22.16
C LYS A 536 -3.88 9.91 20.87
N ALA A 537 -4.56 9.82 19.72
CA ALA A 537 -3.90 9.86 18.40
C ALA A 537 -3.05 11.11 18.22
N ILE A 538 -3.58 12.30 18.56
CA ILE A 538 -2.81 13.56 18.48
C ILE A 538 -1.58 13.53 19.40
N SER A 539 -1.73 13.03 20.63
CA SER A 539 -0.60 12.90 21.56
C SER A 539 0.47 11.94 21.01
N ASP A 540 0.06 10.76 20.53
CA ASP A 540 0.97 9.74 20.01
C ASP A 540 1.68 10.21 18.75
N LEU A 541 1.00 10.96 17.85
CA LEU A 541 1.61 11.59 16.67
C LEU A 541 2.74 12.55 17.06
N LYS A 542 2.54 13.37 18.10
CA LYS A 542 3.60 14.25 18.61
C LYS A 542 4.77 13.46 19.18
N HIS A 543 4.51 12.38 19.91
CA HIS A 543 5.55 11.49 20.45
C HIS A 543 6.41 10.83 19.37
N ILE A 544 5.78 10.43 18.25
CA ILE A 544 6.52 9.84 17.12
C ILE A 544 7.20 10.89 16.23
N GLY A 545 7.17 12.19 16.59
CA GLY A 545 7.95 13.27 15.97
C GLY A 545 7.23 14.09 14.91
N VAL A 546 5.90 14.11 14.91
CA VAL A 546 5.12 15.12 14.17
C VAL A 546 5.31 16.46 14.87
N GLU A 547 5.79 17.46 14.13
CA GLU A 547 6.14 18.77 14.69
C GLU A 547 4.92 19.66 14.90
N LYS A 548 3.87 19.46 14.07
CA LYS A 548 2.70 20.33 14.10
C LYS A 548 1.43 19.60 13.69
N THR A 549 0.41 19.75 14.53
CA THR A 549 -0.95 19.26 14.28
C THR A 549 -1.89 20.46 14.15
N VAL A 550 -2.64 20.51 13.04
CA VAL A 550 -3.50 21.64 12.68
C VAL A 550 -4.89 21.14 12.35
N MET A 551 -5.93 21.84 12.75
CA MET A 551 -7.32 21.55 12.37
C MET A 551 -7.86 22.63 11.45
N LEU A 552 -8.57 22.23 10.39
CA LEU A 552 -9.37 23.11 9.54
C LEU A 552 -10.84 22.79 9.74
N THR A 553 -11.68 23.81 9.84
CA THR A 553 -13.14 23.64 9.96
C THR A 553 -13.89 24.80 9.33
N GLY A 554 -15.09 24.49 8.79
CA GLY A 554 -16.06 25.51 8.38
C GLY A 554 -16.89 26.09 9.53
N ASP A 555 -16.80 25.50 10.73
CA ASP A 555 -17.57 25.90 11.91
C ASP A 555 -17.14 27.27 12.47
N ASP A 556 -17.97 27.76 13.38
CA ASP A 556 -17.71 28.99 14.14
C ASP A 556 -16.41 28.91 14.95
N GLU A 557 -15.75 30.07 15.11
CA GLU A 557 -14.48 30.25 15.84
C GLU A 557 -14.52 29.64 17.25
N LYS A 558 -15.64 29.81 17.98
CA LYS A 558 -15.78 29.29 19.36
C LYS A 558 -15.80 27.75 19.38
N ILE A 559 -16.45 27.12 18.41
CA ILE A 559 -16.49 25.66 18.28
C ILE A 559 -15.13 25.14 17.90
N GLY A 560 -14.50 25.72 16.87
CA GLY A 560 -13.16 25.34 16.44
C GLY A 560 -12.12 25.44 17.57
N LYS A 561 -12.17 26.51 18.34
CA LYS A 561 -11.30 26.72 19.50
C LYS A 561 -11.52 25.64 20.57
N SER A 562 -12.76 25.38 20.95
CA SER A 562 -13.11 24.38 21.98
C SER A 562 -12.57 22.99 21.63
N VAL A 563 -12.78 22.53 20.39
CA VAL A 563 -12.30 21.23 19.93
C VAL A 563 -10.77 21.18 19.88
N ALA A 564 -10.13 22.27 19.42
CA ALA A 564 -8.66 22.33 19.35
C ALA A 564 -8.00 22.27 20.72
N GLU A 565 -8.59 22.92 21.73
CA GLU A 565 -8.12 22.89 23.13
C GLU A 565 -8.35 21.52 23.77
N GLU A 566 -9.51 20.89 23.54
CA GLU A 566 -9.85 19.56 24.05
C GLU A 566 -8.87 18.49 23.51
N LEU A 567 -8.58 18.52 22.20
CA LEU A 567 -7.70 17.58 21.53
C LEU A 567 -6.21 17.96 21.64
N GLN A 568 -5.89 19.10 22.21
CA GLN A 568 -4.52 19.61 22.36
C GLN A 568 -3.78 19.80 21.02
N LEU A 569 -4.51 20.31 20.01
CA LEU A 569 -3.94 20.65 18.71
C LEU A 569 -3.06 21.91 18.80
N ASP A 570 -2.03 22.00 17.97
CA ASP A 570 -1.10 23.14 17.99
C ASP A 570 -1.69 24.39 17.35
N LYS A 571 -2.61 24.20 16.39
CA LYS A 571 -3.26 25.30 15.70
C LYS A 571 -4.61 24.87 15.12
N TYR A 572 -5.52 25.83 14.94
CA TYR A 572 -6.74 25.64 14.20
C TYR A 572 -7.05 26.85 13.30
N TYR A 573 -7.89 26.65 12.31
CA TYR A 573 -8.49 27.68 11.48
C TYR A 573 -9.98 27.35 11.31
N ALA A 574 -10.81 28.31 11.65
CA ALA A 574 -12.26 28.18 11.63
C ALA A 574 -12.91 29.04 10.53
N GLN A 575 -14.19 28.88 10.30
CA GLN A 575 -15.01 29.62 9.32
C GLN A 575 -14.46 29.56 7.88
N LEU A 576 -13.87 28.42 7.50
CA LEU A 576 -13.26 28.26 6.19
C LEU A 576 -14.27 27.71 5.16
N LEU A 577 -14.28 28.33 4.00
CA LEU A 577 -14.90 27.75 2.80
C LEU A 577 -13.97 26.67 2.19
N PRO A 578 -14.47 25.76 1.34
CA PRO A 578 -13.67 24.68 0.75
C PRO A 578 -12.39 25.17 0.05
N ASP A 579 -12.46 26.22 -0.75
CA ASP A 579 -11.33 26.85 -1.45
C ASP A 579 -10.31 27.44 -0.46
N GLN A 580 -10.78 28.03 0.62
CA GLN A 580 -9.91 28.57 1.67
C GLN A 580 -9.20 27.47 2.46
N LYS A 581 -9.77 26.25 2.56
CA LYS A 581 -9.05 25.11 3.13
C LYS A 581 -7.82 24.77 2.28
N VAL A 582 -7.97 24.75 0.95
CA VAL A 582 -6.83 24.53 0.03
C VAL A 582 -5.75 25.58 0.21
N GLU A 583 -6.11 26.86 0.22
CA GLU A 583 -5.16 27.96 0.45
C GLU A 583 -4.40 27.83 1.79
N LYS A 584 -5.09 27.37 2.86
CA LYS A 584 -4.46 27.16 4.16
C LYS A 584 -3.47 25.99 4.13
N VAL A 585 -3.78 24.91 3.42
CA VAL A 585 -2.87 23.78 3.23
C VAL A 585 -1.64 24.25 2.44
N GLU A 586 -1.80 25.00 1.35
CA GLU A 586 -0.67 25.56 0.59
C GLU A 586 0.20 26.49 1.43
N LEU A 587 -0.41 27.33 2.25
CA LEU A 587 0.33 28.21 3.18
C LEU A 587 1.12 27.40 4.22
N LEU A 588 0.56 26.32 4.75
CA LEU A 588 1.24 25.45 5.70
C LEU A 588 2.35 24.65 5.02
N ASP A 589 2.10 24.20 3.79
CA ASP A 589 3.07 23.51 2.97
C ASP A 589 4.30 24.39 2.67
N SER A 590 4.09 25.65 2.31
CA SER A 590 5.19 26.59 2.04
C SER A 590 6.05 26.92 3.28
N LYS A 591 5.51 26.72 4.48
CA LYS A 591 6.17 27.03 5.77
C LYS A 591 6.78 25.82 6.46
N LYS A 592 6.62 24.62 5.91
CA LYS A 592 7.21 23.41 6.48
C LYS A 592 8.73 23.40 6.32
N ARG A 593 9.41 22.58 7.12
CA ARG A 593 10.86 22.41 7.03
C ARG A 593 11.25 21.83 5.65
N PRO A 594 12.34 22.31 5.02
CA PRO A 594 12.82 21.74 3.76
C PRO A 594 13.02 20.22 3.85
N GLY A 595 12.47 19.48 2.88
CA GLY A 595 12.54 18.01 2.83
C GLY A 595 11.50 17.29 3.69
N SER A 596 10.74 17.99 4.54
CA SER A 596 9.60 17.39 5.25
C SER A 596 8.34 17.37 4.39
N LYS A 597 7.34 16.59 4.83
CA LYS A 597 6.07 16.37 4.14
C LYS A 597 4.90 16.86 4.97
N LEU A 598 3.86 17.33 4.30
CA LEU A 598 2.56 17.68 4.88
C LEU A 598 1.55 16.61 4.51
N ALA A 599 0.86 16.05 5.53
CA ALA A 599 -0.28 15.18 5.34
C ALA A 599 -1.59 15.92 5.63
N PHE A 600 -2.62 15.70 4.82
CA PHE A 600 -3.99 16.12 5.10
C PHE A 600 -4.86 14.91 5.36
N VAL A 601 -5.66 14.95 6.41
CA VAL A 601 -6.57 13.88 6.84
C VAL A 601 -8.01 14.39 6.78
N GLY A 602 -8.86 13.71 6.02
CA GLY A 602 -10.26 14.09 5.83
C GLY A 602 -11.16 12.88 5.55
N ASP A 603 -12.48 13.11 5.45
CA ASP A 603 -13.47 12.07 5.12
C ASP A 603 -13.53 11.75 3.62
N GLY A 604 -12.93 12.57 2.79
CA GLY A 604 -12.76 12.40 1.35
C GLY A 604 -13.96 12.82 0.48
N ILE A 605 -15.13 13.03 1.03
CA ILE A 605 -16.32 13.40 0.24
C ILE A 605 -16.25 14.88 -0.14
N ASN A 606 -16.01 15.74 0.84
CA ASN A 606 -15.99 17.20 0.66
C ASN A 606 -14.58 17.74 0.46
N ASP A 607 -13.56 16.98 0.88
CA ASP A 607 -12.17 17.42 0.95
C ASP A 607 -11.28 16.87 -0.18
N ALA A 608 -11.85 16.24 -1.21
CA ALA A 608 -11.08 15.68 -2.33
C ALA A 608 -10.08 16.68 -2.96
N PRO A 609 -10.41 17.98 -3.18
CA PRO A 609 -9.43 18.94 -3.67
C PRO A 609 -8.27 19.21 -2.70
N VAL A 610 -8.54 19.17 -1.39
CA VAL A 610 -7.54 19.37 -0.32
C VAL A 610 -6.64 18.15 -0.20
N LEU A 611 -7.22 16.93 -0.24
CA LEU A 611 -6.49 15.65 -0.26
C LEU A 611 -5.50 15.60 -1.42
N ALA A 612 -5.94 15.96 -2.63
CA ALA A 612 -5.09 15.96 -3.82
C ALA A 612 -3.97 17.01 -3.79
N ARG A 613 -4.10 18.06 -2.97
CA ARG A 613 -3.12 19.15 -2.87
C ARG A 613 -2.04 18.91 -1.84
N ALA A 614 -2.28 18.08 -0.84
CA ALA A 614 -1.30 17.69 0.17
C ALA A 614 -0.16 16.83 -0.43
N ASP A 615 1.01 16.78 0.23
CA ASP A 615 2.06 15.81 -0.13
C ASP A 615 1.57 14.36 0.04
N VAL A 616 0.69 14.13 1.04
CA VAL A 616 0.03 12.85 1.30
C VAL A 616 -1.41 13.12 1.70
N GLY A 617 -2.35 12.76 0.85
CA GLY A 617 -3.79 12.79 1.14
C GLY A 617 -4.21 11.51 1.84
N ILE A 618 -4.85 11.60 3.01
CA ILE A 618 -5.25 10.48 3.86
C ILE A 618 -6.76 10.52 4.07
N ALA A 619 -7.48 9.48 3.62
CA ALA A 619 -8.91 9.36 3.84
C ALA A 619 -9.21 8.50 5.07
N MET A 620 -10.22 8.92 5.85
CA MET A 620 -10.75 8.22 7.02
C MET A 620 -11.96 7.36 6.66
N GLY A 621 -12.11 6.20 7.35
CA GLY A 621 -13.33 5.39 7.28
C GLY A 621 -13.63 4.83 5.89
N GLY A 622 -12.61 4.51 5.10
CA GLY A 622 -12.69 4.26 3.66
C GLY A 622 -13.59 3.11 3.18
N LEU A 623 -14.14 2.29 4.07
CA LEU A 623 -15.01 1.17 3.71
C LEU A 623 -16.38 1.60 3.14
N GLY A 624 -16.79 2.85 3.32
CA GLY A 624 -18.10 3.37 2.90
C GLY A 624 -18.08 4.38 1.74
N SER A 625 -16.92 4.95 1.38
CA SER A 625 -16.83 6.03 0.38
C SER A 625 -15.83 5.72 -0.74
N ASP A 626 -16.36 5.30 -1.90
CA ASP A 626 -15.55 5.05 -3.10
C ASP A 626 -14.81 6.32 -3.56
N ALA A 627 -15.44 7.49 -3.44
CA ALA A 627 -14.84 8.78 -3.79
C ALA A 627 -13.64 9.14 -2.89
N ALA A 628 -13.73 8.84 -1.59
CA ALA A 628 -12.63 9.03 -0.65
C ALA A 628 -11.45 8.10 -0.97
N ILE A 629 -11.76 6.84 -1.25
CA ILE A 629 -10.75 5.85 -1.67
C ILE A 629 -10.05 6.33 -2.94
N GLU A 630 -10.77 6.87 -3.93
CA GLU A 630 -10.18 7.29 -5.20
C GLU A 630 -9.26 8.52 -5.04
N ALA A 631 -9.67 9.50 -4.26
CA ALA A 631 -8.97 10.78 -4.10
C ALA A 631 -7.73 10.71 -3.21
N ALA A 632 -7.70 9.82 -2.21
CA ALA A 632 -6.60 9.75 -1.24
C ALA A 632 -5.42 8.89 -1.70
N ASP A 633 -4.25 9.14 -1.16
CA ASP A 633 -3.01 8.36 -1.35
C ASP A 633 -2.87 7.25 -0.31
N VAL A 634 -3.46 7.46 0.87
CA VAL A 634 -3.53 6.51 1.99
C VAL A 634 -4.96 6.47 2.48
N VAL A 635 -5.46 5.28 2.80
CA VAL A 635 -6.81 5.07 3.30
C VAL A 635 -6.76 4.35 4.64
N LEU A 636 -7.33 4.95 5.66
CA LEU A 636 -7.56 4.31 6.95
C LEU A 636 -8.88 3.54 6.87
N MET A 637 -8.82 2.22 7.03
CA MET A 637 -9.97 1.33 6.82
C MET A 637 -11.04 1.48 7.90
N THR A 638 -10.61 1.84 9.12
CA THR A 638 -11.48 2.14 10.25
C THR A 638 -11.64 3.63 10.42
N ASP A 639 -12.67 4.01 11.15
CA ASP A 639 -12.95 5.40 11.47
C ASP A 639 -12.18 5.89 12.73
N GLU A 640 -10.94 5.41 12.89
CA GLU A 640 -10.06 5.67 14.03
C GLU A 640 -8.82 6.48 13.64
N PRO A 641 -8.69 7.74 14.11
CA PRO A 641 -7.49 8.55 13.90
C PRO A 641 -6.17 7.92 14.38
N SER A 642 -6.23 7.01 15.36
CA SER A 642 -5.06 6.28 15.87
C SER A 642 -4.36 5.42 14.81
N LYS A 643 -5.07 4.96 13.77
CA LYS A 643 -4.48 4.21 12.64
C LYS A 643 -3.45 5.01 11.85
N LEU A 644 -3.51 6.33 11.91
CA LEU A 644 -2.47 7.19 11.33
C LEU A 644 -1.13 7.03 12.04
N VAL A 645 -1.14 6.79 13.35
CA VAL A 645 0.09 6.50 14.12
C VAL A 645 0.70 5.20 13.61
N ASP A 646 -0.11 4.15 13.44
CA ASP A 646 0.30 2.86 12.87
C ASP A 646 0.94 3.03 11.48
N ALA A 647 0.31 3.84 10.61
CA ALA A 647 0.82 4.14 9.28
C ALA A 647 2.23 4.74 9.30
N ILE A 648 2.44 5.76 10.15
CA ILE A 648 3.72 6.45 10.27
C ILE A 648 4.78 5.55 10.93
N GLU A 649 4.41 4.73 11.91
CA GLU A 649 5.32 3.75 12.54
C GLU A 649 5.82 2.71 11.55
N VAL A 650 4.93 2.14 10.73
CA VAL A 650 5.29 1.20 9.67
C VAL A 650 6.21 1.88 8.64
N ALA A 651 5.90 3.13 8.25
CA ALA A 651 6.75 3.90 7.33
C ALA A 651 8.16 4.11 7.88
N LYS A 652 8.30 4.47 9.16
CA LYS A 652 9.58 4.62 9.84
C LYS A 652 10.37 3.32 9.95
N ALA A 653 9.69 2.21 10.31
CA ALA A 653 10.31 0.89 10.38
C ALA A 653 10.79 0.44 8.99
N THR A 654 10.01 0.69 7.94
CA THR A 654 10.38 0.40 6.54
C THR A 654 11.66 1.17 6.16
N LYS A 655 11.68 2.48 6.38
CA LYS A 655 12.85 3.33 6.09
C LYS A 655 14.09 2.89 6.86
N GLN A 656 13.93 2.53 8.13
CA GLN A 656 15.03 2.03 8.96
C GLN A 656 15.65 0.76 8.40
N ILE A 657 14.82 -0.22 7.97
CA ILE A 657 15.29 -1.46 7.38
C ILE A 657 15.97 -1.19 6.02
N VAL A 658 15.41 -0.31 5.18
CA VAL A 658 16.03 0.12 3.93
C VAL A 658 17.42 0.70 4.16
N MET A 659 17.56 1.61 5.13
CA MET A 659 18.86 2.19 5.47
C MET A 659 19.85 1.16 6.02
N GLN A 660 19.38 0.21 6.85
CA GLN A 660 20.21 -0.90 7.31
C GLN A 660 20.74 -1.72 6.12
N ASN A 661 19.88 -2.07 5.16
CA ASN A 661 20.27 -2.82 3.97
C ASN A 661 21.28 -2.05 3.11
N ILE A 662 21.10 -0.74 2.94
CA ILE A 662 22.05 0.11 2.20
C ILE A 662 23.43 0.10 2.90
N VAL A 663 23.47 0.33 4.21
CA VAL A 663 24.71 0.40 4.98
C VAL A 663 25.43 -0.96 5.01
N ILE A 664 24.69 -2.04 5.25
CA ILE A 664 25.25 -3.41 5.27
C ILE A 664 25.82 -3.76 3.89
N ALA A 665 25.01 -3.56 2.82
CA ALA A 665 25.43 -3.94 1.47
C ALA A 665 26.64 -3.13 1.01
N LEU A 666 26.63 -1.81 1.13
CA LEU A 666 27.74 -0.96 0.72
C LEU A 666 28.97 -1.16 1.61
N GLY A 667 28.78 -1.34 2.93
CA GLY A 667 29.87 -1.55 3.87
C GLY A 667 30.64 -2.84 3.59
N ILE A 668 29.93 -3.97 3.49
CA ILE A 668 30.57 -5.28 3.21
C ILE A 668 31.20 -5.27 1.82
N LYS A 669 30.55 -4.73 0.79
CA LYS A 669 31.11 -4.62 -0.55
C LYS A 669 32.38 -3.77 -0.59
N SER A 670 32.40 -2.64 0.13
CA SER A 670 33.61 -1.82 0.22
C SER A 670 34.79 -2.59 0.82
N VAL A 671 34.54 -3.40 1.85
CA VAL A 671 35.57 -4.26 2.47
C VAL A 671 36.09 -5.28 1.45
N PHE A 672 35.21 -6.01 0.75
CA PHE A 672 35.65 -7.00 -0.25
C PHE A 672 36.35 -6.36 -1.47
N LEU A 673 35.93 -5.18 -1.92
CA LEU A 673 36.61 -4.42 -2.98
C LEU A 673 38.04 -4.06 -2.57
N ILE A 674 38.24 -3.59 -1.34
CA ILE A 674 39.56 -3.27 -0.79
C ILE A 674 40.40 -4.55 -0.67
N LEU A 675 39.88 -5.63 -0.09
CA LEU A 675 40.58 -6.90 0.08
C LEU A 675 40.96 -7.53 -1.28
N GLY A 676 40.06 -7.44 -2.28
CA GLY A 676 40.31 -7.88 -3.64
C GLY A 676 41.42 -7.07 -4.33
N ALA A 677 41.38 -5.75 -4.21
CA ALA A 677 42.42 -4.86 -4.76
C ALA A 677 43.79 -5.12 -4.13
N LEU A 678 43.82 -5.42 -2.83
CA LEU A 678 45.07 -5.81 -2.10
C LEU A 678 45.54 -7.23 -2.43
N GLY A 679 44.75 -8.06 -3.13
CA GLY A 679 45.05 -9.44 -3.45
C GLY A 679 44.88 -10.40 -2.27
N ILE A 680 44.19 -10.01 -1.21
CA ILE A 680 43.93 -10.82 -0.02
C ILE A 680 42.73 -11.75 -0.25
N ALA A 681 41.66 -11.22 -0.92
CA ALA A 681 40.49 -12.01 -1.26
C ALA A 681 40.59 -12.54 -2.70
N GLY A 682 40.28 -13.83 -2.89
CA GLY A 682 40.10 -14.44 -4.20
C GLY A 682 38.71 -14.26 -4.79
N MET A 683 38.47 -14.86 -5.96
CA MET A 683 37.19 -14.69 -6.67
C MET A 683 36.03 -15.39 -5.97
N TRP A 684 36.24 -16.56 -5.41
CA TRP A 684 35.18 -17.33 -4.75
C TRP A 684 34.76 -16.71 -3.41
N GLU A 685 35.74 -16.16 -2.61
CA GLU A 685 35.37 -15.38 -1.41
C GLU A 685 34.56 -14.14 -1.75
N ALA A 686 34.90 -13.52 -2.86
CA ALA A 686 34.18 -12.36 -3.38
C ALA A 686 32.71 -12.68 -3.71
N VAL A 687 32.46 -13.78 -4.45
CA VAL A 687 31.09 -14.23 -4.79
C VAL A 687 30.33 -14.66 -3.52
N PHE A 688 30.99 -15.41 -2.64
CA PHE A 688 30.38 -15.83 -1.37
C PHE A 688 29.97 -14.63 -0.50
N GLY A 689 30.81 -13.59 -0.47
CA GLY A 689 30.50 -12.34 0.20
C GLY A 689 29.31 -11.62 -0.41
N ASP A 690 29.22 -11.53 -1.74
CA ASP A 690 28.12 -10.87 -2.45
C ASP A 690 26.78 -11.60 -2.25
N VAL A 691 26.76 -12.91 -2.47
CA VAL A 691 25.58 -13.76 -2.21
C VAL A 691 25.14 -13.71 -0.75
N GLY A 692 26.10 -13.82 0.19
CA GLY A 692 25.82 -13.75 1.63
C GLY A 692 25.16 -12.42 2.02
N VAL A 693 25.67 -11.31 1.50
CA VAL A 693 25.08 -9.98 1.73
C VAL A 693 23.66 -9.89 1.16
N THR A 694 23.44 -10.44 -0.02
CA THR A 694 22.10 -10.45 -0.64
C THR A 694 21.10 -11.22 0.22
N ILE A 695 21.47 -12.42 0.69
CA ILE A 695 20.63 -13.22 1.58
C ILE A 695 20.33 -12.46 2.89
N ILE A 696 21.35 -11.87 3.52
CA ILE A 696 21.21 -11.09 4.75
C ILE A 696 20.25 -9.91 4.52
N ALA A 697 20.39 -9.17 3.41
CA ALA A 697 19.55 -8.03 3.09
C ALA A 697 18.10 -8.44 2.84
N VAL A 698 17.85 -9.56 2.16
CA VAL A 698 16.50 -10.11 1.94
C VAL A 698 15.89 -10.58 3.26
N LEU A 699 16.62 -11.30 4.10
CA LEU A 699 16.12 -11.72 5.42
C LEU A 699 15.83 -10.51 6.32
N ASN A 700 16.64 -9.46 6.26
CA ASN A 700 16.39 -8.23 6.98
C ASN A 700 15.13 -7.52 6.45
N ALA A 701 14.92 -7.48 5.11
CA ALA A 701 13.71 -6.94 4.50
C ALA A 701 12.45 -7.64 4.98
N MET A 702 12.47 -8.97 5.13
CA MET A 702 11.33 -9.76 5.62
C MET A 702 10.93 -9.44 7.07
N ARG A 703 11.77 -8.79 7.86
CA ARG A 703 11.44 -8.40 9.24
C ARG A 703 10.29 -7.40 9.32
N ILE A 704 10.06 -6.62 8.27
CA ILE A 704 8.95 -5.66 8.24
C ILE A 704 7.59 -6.36 8.32
N LEU A 705 7.46 -7.58 7.80
CA LEU A 705 6.21 -8.35 7.84
C LEU A 705 5.78 -8.78 9.25
N LYS A 706 6.71 -8.68 10.24
CA LYS A 706 6.45 -8.99 11.65
C LYS A 706 6.08 -7.74 12.47
N LYS A 707 6.15 -6.57 11.86
CA LYS A 707 5.77 -5.27 12.45
C LYS A 707 4.30 -4.97 12.20
#